data_ec8be1c5ce5f34fdbdb5e72d656da9fc
#
_entry.id   ec8be1c5ce5f34fdbdb5e72d656da9fc
#
_cell.length_a   1.000
_cell.length_b   1.000
_cell.length_c   1.000
_cell.angle_alpha   90.00
_cell.angle_beta   90.00
_cell.angle_gamma   90.00
#
_symmetry.space_group_name_H-M   'P 1'
#
loop_
_entity.id
_entity.type
_entity.pdbx_description
1 polymer ?
#
loop_
_entity_poly.entity_id
_entity_poly.type
_entity_poly.pdbx_seq_one_letter_code
_entity_poly.pdbx_strand_id
1 'polypeptide(L)'
;MSATKAFPFASSGIMRNGLLSILVLVVSVTAQAGGVKGVIKADDGTPLAFATIYVKQLGTGVASDMDGKYEVALAPGTYDIIYQFLGYESVARKVEVGTDFVQINITLKTQVMMLQNVTIKAGKEDPAYTIMRKAIAKAKYHTQQLDSYTARVYIKGKGQLKDFPWLAKKALEKEGITKDRVFIQESVSDITYTRPNKFEEKVIAVYTTGKTEGTQSPNPYVFGSFYEPEIAETVSPLSPKSFSYYRFEYLGSFRDRNFEISKIKVTPRSQGDNVVEGIIYIVEDWWSIHSLDFNITKLGISFKVKQIYNPIEDKAWLPVSQTFKITGKVFGFEFEGDYLATVRDYKIKLNPALPQEMVVIDEKIQKEEAKVVKKQNAKKNQDLEQRLASGKEVTNKELKQLVKQYEKEELKEQKEPDVLSETKFSIDSLAYKKDSTFWTEMRPTPLTKDEVRGYKTEDSLTLVEKKKNEGDTLRKEGKKNKKGFQPWDILTGDSYKLTETSNFTIHAPYGGFNTVEGFNAIYRTSLYKRWVKKDSLNKKALHTYRLEVSPVLRYSFAREKATGFLRFDFRAKDYRLTLEGGRYVRQYNSEEPIHHFVNTFTTLVLGDNLMKIYERDFVDLNYRHRFNDKFALRSNWSWAKRSELFNNSSYTLFKINRDQYTPNAPVNTEIPTTSFQPNTAFIGMVSLEARPWQKYRIRNGRKQRIDNSSPILSFEYRKGFNGLFNSSVDFDLIELGIRKQLKIGIRGVLDVSARGGAFLNAQSMSFMDFKHFLGNRTLLTTSDPIGSYRLMDYYAFSTYKDFLSLNTHYHFRKFMLTRFAKIRMLGITENIFVNYLATNGSTTYTELGYSIDGILRIFRLEGAVSFRENDFNNLDYGFRIGIATSVTVNFND
;
A
#
# COMPACT_ATOMS: atom_id res chain seq x y z
N MET A 1 -14.29 63.84 -42.35
CA MET A 1 -13.25 64.06 -43.33
C MET A 1 -12.53 62.78 -43.58
N SER A 2 -12.89 62.07 -44.65
CA SER A 2 -12.32 62.08 -45.99
C SER A 2 -10.85 61.63 -45.99
N ALA A 3 -10.37 60.58 -46.65
CA ALA A 3 -10.71 59.91 -47.92
C ALA A 3 -9.84 58.63 -48.01
N THR A 4 -10.34 57.56 -48.50
CA THR A 4 -10.29 57.04 -49.87
C THR A 4 -8.90 56.49 -50.41
N LYS A 5 -8.87 55.22 -50.84
CA LYS A 5 -8.19 54.57 -51.99
C LYS A 5 -6.68 54.29 -51.85
N ALA A 6 -6.15 53.14 -52.29
CA ALA A 6 -6.41 52.42 -53.52
C ALA A 6 -5.71 51.06 -53.46
N PHE A 7 -6.22 50.03 -54.17
CA PHE A 7 -5.50 48.86 -54.65
C PHE A 7 -4.46 49.24 -55.73
N PRO A 8 -3.37 48.45 -55.91
CA PRO A 8 -3.32 47.71 -57.15
C PRO A 8 -2.85 46.29 -57.11
N PHE A 9 -3.31 45.55 -58.08
CA PHE A 9 -2.90 44.23 -58.59
C PHE A 9 -1.38 44.05 -58.72
N ALA A 10 -0.89 42.84 -58.41
CA ALA A 10 0.12 42.18 -59.22
C ALA A 10 0.11 40.68 -58.93
N SER A 11 -0.23 39.96 -59.93
CA SER A 11 -0.11 38.53 -60.19
C SER A 11 1.33 38.07 -60.11
N SER A 12 1.56 36.79 -59.82
CA SER A 12 2.66 35.88 -60.09
C SER A 12 3.25 35.18 -58.86
N GLY A 13 2.47 34.39 -58.15
CA GLY A 13 2.93 33.57 -57.02
C GLY A 13 2.35 32.14 -57.00
N ILE A 14 1.40 31.85 -57.85
CA ILE A 14 0.61 30.60 -57.77
C ILE A 14 1.25 29.39 -58.47
N MET A 15 2.18 29.60 -59.43
CA MET A 15 2.82 28.47 -60.12
C MET A 15 4.09 27.88 -59.46
N ARG A 16 4.71 28.60 -58.49
CA ARG A 16 5.95 28.10 -57.87
C ARG A 16 5.68 27.26 -56.59
N ASN A 17 4.53 27.48 -55.94
CA ASN A 17 4.16 26.70 -54.77
C ASN A 17 3.44 25.35 -55.11
N GLY A 18 2.87 25.23 -56.27
CA GLY A 18 2.26 23.99 -56.78
C GLY A 18 3.30 22.92 -57.13
N LEU A 19 4.47 23.30 -57.63
CA LEU A 19 5.55 22.35 -57.93
C LEU A 19 6.32 21.90 -56.68
N LEU A 20 6.44 22.73 -55.65
CA LEU A 20 7.04 22.34 -54.37
C LEU A 20 6.11 21.43 -53.56
N SER A 21 4.80 21.62 -53.64
CA SER A 21 3.82 20.74 -52.99
C SER A 21 3.71 19.35 -53.64
N ILE A 22 3.91 19.27 -54.94
CA ILE A 22 3.95 17.99 -55.70
C ILE A 22 5.28 17.27 -55.45
N LEU A 23 6.39 17.99 -55.23
CA LEU A 23 7.69 17.40 -54.91
C LEU A 23 7.73 16.89 -53.45
N VAL A 24 6.98 17.49 -52.51
CA VAL A 24 6.83 17.01 -51.16
C VAL A 24 5.85 15.84 -51.06
N LEU A 25 4.90 15.73 -51.96
CA LEU A 25 3.94 14.63 -52.00
C LEU A 25 4.51 13.34 -52.68
N VAL A 26 5.57 13.44 -53.47
CA VAL A 26 6.21 12.29 -54.12
C VAL A 26 7.33 11.69 -53.27
N VAL A 27 7.72 12.35 -52.16
CA VAL A 27 8.70 11.80 -51.18
C VAL A 27 8.04 11.24 -49.93
N SER A 28 6.73 11.08 -49.91
CA SER A 28 6.05 10.12 -49.04
C SER A 28 6.27 8.69 -49.56
N VAL A 29 7.55 8.29 -49.67
CA VAL A 29 7.90 6.88 -49.73
C VAL A 29 7.33 6.29 -48.42
N THR A 30 6.27 5.56 -48.52
CA THR A 30 5.90 4.57 -47.54
C THR A 30 7.12 3.74 -47.26
N ALA A 31 7.86 4.04 -46.20
CA ALA A 31 8.87 3.15 -45.68
C ALA A 31 8.11 1.87 -45.30
N GLN A 32 8.00 0.94 -46.22
CA GLN A 32 7.63 -0.42 -45.90
C GLN A 32 8.70 -0.90 -44.93
N ALA A 33 8.36 -0.95 -43.66
CA ALA A 33 9.25 -1.48 -42.65
C ALA A 33 9.33 -2.98 -42.93
N GLY A 34 10.50 -3.45 -43.32
CA GLY A 34 10.83 -4.86 -43.33
C GLY A 34 10.90 -5.39 -41.89
N GLY A 35 11.44 -6.56 -41.73
CA GLY A 35 11.58 -7.14 -40.40
C GLY A 35 11.96 -8.62 -40.44
N VAL A 36 11.74 -9.26 -39.31
CA VAL A 36 11.97 -10.70 -39.14
C VAL A 36 10.69 -11.35 -38.62
N LYS A 37 10.30 -12.46 -39.23
CA LYS A 37 9.15 -13.26 -38.76
C LYS A 37 9.47 -14.75 -38.83
N GLY A 38 8.74 -15.57 -38.11
CA GLY A 38 8.92 -17.01 -38.12
C GLY A 38 8.22 -17.72 -36.94
N VAL A 39 8.67 -18.94 -36.71
CA VAL A 39 8.15 -19.79 -35.63
C VAL A 39 9.31 -20.29 -34.77
N ILE A 40 9.11 -20.28 -33.47
CA ILE A 40 10.07 -20.84 -32.52
C ILE A 40 9.47 -22.13 -31.95
N LYS A 41 10.20 -23.22 -32.07
CA LYS A 41 9.81 -24.53 -31.56
C LYS A 41 10.92 -25.14 -30.70
N ALA A 42 10.52 -26.06 -29.85
CA ALA A 42 11.43 -26.94 -29.15
C ALA A 42 11.96 -28.03 -30.11
N ASP A 43 12.94 -28.78 -29.66
CA ASP A 43 13.55 -29.90 -30.37
C ASP A 43 12.59 -31.06 -30.62
N ASP A 44 11.53 -31.20 -29.81
CA ASP A 44 10.42 -32.13 -30.01
C ASP A 44 9.33 -31.60 -30.97
N GLY A 45 9.51 -30.43 -31.54
CA GLY A 45 8.55 -29.79 -32.43
C GLY A 45 7.46 -28.98 -31.76
N THR A 46 7.39 -28.97 -30.43
CA THR A 46 6.40 -28.20 -29.66
C THR A 46 6.61 -26.70 -29.86
N PRO A 47 5.57 -25.90 -30.17
CA PRO A 47 5.69 -24.45 -30.26
C PRO A 47 6.03 -23.86 -28.90
N LEU A 48 6.99 -22.93 -28.85
CA LEU A 48 7.41 -22.27 -27.64
C LEU A 48 6.68 -20.93 -27.49
N ALA A 49 5.63 -20.94 -26.71
CA ALA A 49 4.85 -19.75 -26.39
C ALA A 49 5.61 -18.79 -25.47
N PHE A 50 5.60 -17.48 -25.82
CA PHE A 50 6.31 -16.43 -25.10
C PHE A 50 7.83 -16.59 -25.07
N ALA A 51 8.41 -17.26 -26.06
CA ALA A 51 9.85 -17.25 -26.28
C ALA A 51 10.31 -15.82 -26.59
N THR A 52 11.40 -15.39 -25.97
CA THR A 52 11.93 -14.04 -26.11
C THR A 52 12.79 -13.93 -27.37
N ILE A 53 12.52 -12.92 -28.18
CA ILE A 53 13.32 -12.49 -29.32
C ILE A 53 13.95 -11.15 -28.96
N TYR A 54 15.25 -11.13 -28.76
CA TYR A 54 15.97 -9.94 -28.35
C TYR A 54 16.86 -9.43 -29.47
N VAL A 55 16.62 -8.19 -29.90
CA VAL A 55 17.42 -7.50 -30.94
C VAL A 55 18.49 -6.66 -30.24
N LYS A 56 19.74 -7.11 -30.31
CA LYS A 56 20.85 -6.56 -29.51
C LYS A 56 21.08 -5.06 -29.75
N GLN A 57 21.13 -4.64 -31.02
CA GLN A 57 21.44 -3.25 -31.40
C GLN A 57 20.36 -2.24 -30.94
N LEU A 58 19.14 -2.71 -30.77
CA LEU A 58 18.01 -1.86 -30.36
C LEU A 58 17.69 -1.97 -28.86
N GLY A 59 18.29 -2.92 -28.15
CA GLY A 59 17.91 -3.22 -26.78
C GLY A 59 16.42 -3.62 -26.65
N THR A 60 15.87 -4.24 -27.71
CA THR A 60 14.42 -4.49 -27.84
C THR A 60 14.12 -5.97 -27.63
N GLY A 61 13.25 -6.28 -26.64
CA GLY A 61 12.70 -7.61 -26.45
C GLY A 61 11.27 -7.70 -26.96
N VAL A 62 10.98 -8.72 -27.75
CA VAL A 62 9.62 -9.13 -28.14
C VAL A 62 9.41 -10.59 -27.75
N ALA A 63 8.19 -11.10 -27.83
CA ALA A 63 7.90 -12.49 -27.48
C ALA A 63 7.09 -13.17 -28.59
N SER A 64 7.21 -14.51 -28.70
CA SER A 64 6.36 -15.30 -29.57
C SER A 64 4.93 -15.42 -29.02
N ASP A 65 3.97 -15.71 -29.92
CA ASP A 65 2.58 -15.99 -29.51
C ASP A 65 2.42 -17.42 -28.95
N MET A 66 1.17 -17.83 -28.70
CA MET A 66 0.87 -19.18 -28.20
C MET A 66 1.23 -20.32 -29.17
N ASP A 67 1.29 -20.02 -30.46
CA ASP A 67 1.69 -20.95 -31.50
C ASP A 67 3.20 -20.90 -31.81
N GLY A 68 3.97 -20.15 -30.99
CA GLY A 68 5.40 -19.92 -31.17
C GLY A 68 5.74 -18.96 -32.33
N LYS A 69 4.75 -18.30 -32.95
CA LYS A 69 4.96 -17.35 -34.05
C LYS A 69 5.45 -16.03 -33.52
N TYR A 70 6.31 -15.35 -34.24
CA TYR A 70 6.79 -14.03 -33.92
C TYR A 70 6.94 -13.16 -35.16
N GLU A 71 6.83 -11.86 -34.98
CA GLU A 71 7.07 -10.85 -36.00
C GLU A 71 7.68 -9.62 -35.35
N VAL A 72 8.80 -9.14 -35.88
CA VAL A 72 9.54 -7.98 -35.42
C VAL A 72 9.78 -7.05 -36.57
N ALA A 73 9.13 -5.90 -36.60
CA ALA A 73 9.39 -4.86 -37.59
C ALA A 73 10.74 -4.19 -37.29
N LEU A 74 11.62 -4.15 -38.29
CA LEU A 74 12.96 -3.60 -38.20
C LEU A 74 13.24 -2.73 -39.42
N ALA A 75 13.93 -1.62 -39.26
CA ALA A 75 14.43 -0.85 -40.38
C ALA A 75 15.50 -1.65 -41.16
N PRO A 76 15.74 -1.35 -42.42
CA PRO A 76 16.82 -1.99 -43.17
C PRO A 76 18.16 -1.85 -42.43
N GLY A 77 18.88 -2.98 -42.30
CA GLY A 77 20.13 -3.03 -41.53
C GLY A 77 20.52 -4.44 -41.11
N THR A 78 21.66 -4.56 -40.43
CA THR A 78 22.15 -5.83 -39.93
C THR A 78 21.96 -5.91 -38.41
N TYR A 79 21.34 -6.99 -37.96
CA TYR A 79 20.96 -7.17 -36.57
C TYR A 79 21.46 -8.50 -36.00
N ASP A 80 21.91 -8.49 -34.75
CA ASP A 80 22.15 -9.68 -33.96
C ASP A 80 20.87 -9.98 -33.15
N ILE A 81 20.20 -11.05 -33.53
CA ILE A 81 18.94 -11.46 -32.91
C ILE A 81 19.17 -12.69 -32.05
N ILE A 82 18.75 -12.64 -30.82
CA ILE A 82 18.91 -13.70 -29.83
C ILE A 82 17.51 -14.26 -29.50
N TYR A 83 17.36 -15.56 -29.72
CA TYR A 83 16.14 -16.32 -29.43
C TYR A 83 16.33 -17.08 -28.12
N GLN A 84 15.49 -16.84 -27.14
CA GLN A 84 15.65 -17.39 -25.79
C GLN A 84 14.31 -17.92 -25.26
N PHE A 85 14.41 -19.05 -24.58
CA PHE A 85 13.30 -19.58 -23.80
C PHE A 85 13.86 -20.28 -22.55
N LEU A 86 13.20 -20.11 -21.40
CA LEU A 86 13.68 -20.63 -20.14
C LEU A 86 13.72 -22.18 -20.16
N GLY A 87 14.91 -22.75 -19.94
CA GLY A 87 15.16 -24.19 -20.00
C GLY A 87 15.66 -24.69 -21.36
N TYR A 88 15.91 -23.80 -22.32
CA TYR A 88 16.43 -24.09 -23.64
C TYR A 88 17.71 -23.31 -23.93
N GLU A 89 18.54 -23.84 -24.83
CA GLU A 89 19.76 -23.17 -25.30
C GLU A 89 19.37 -21.95 -26.14
N SER A 90 19.98 -20.80 -25.86
CA SER A 90 19.75 -19.61 -26.69
C SER A 90 20.42 -19.73 -28.05
N VAL A 91 19.74 -19.25 -29.07
CA VAL A 91 20.25 -19.20 -30.45
C VAL A 91 20.44 -17.76 -30.87
N ALA A 92 21.66 -17.39 -31.22
CA ALA A 92 21.98 -16.08 -31.80
C ALA A 92 22.09 -16.20 -33.31
N ARG A 93 21.49 -15.24 -34.03
CA ARG A 93 21.55 -15.15 -35.51
C ARG A 93 21.86 -13.72 -35.90
N LYS A 94 22.81 -13.57 -36.79
CA LYS A 94 23.06 -12.31 -37.51
C LYS A 94 22.18 -12.29 -38.76
N VAL A 95 21.33 -11.29 -38.86
CA VAL A 95 20.29 -11.19 -39.90
C VAL A 95 20.41 -9.85 -40.59
N GLU A 96 20.43 -9.88 -41.91
CA GLU A 96 20.33 -8.69 -42.74
C GLU A 96 18.88 -8.49 -43.16
N VAL A 97 18.32 -7.34 -42.76
CA VAL A 97 16.92 -6.97 -43.01
C VAL A 97 16.91 -5.92 -44.11
N GLY A 98 16.13 -6.19 -45.16
CA GLY A 98 15.82 -5.26 -46.26
C GLY A 98 14.47 -4.57 -46.04
N THR A 99 13.77 -4.31 -47.14
CA THR A 99 12.42 -3.73 -47.16
C THR A 99 11.32 -4.74 -46.88
N ASP A 100 11.63 -6.04 -47.03
CA ASP A 100 10.67 -7.13 -46.79
C ASP A 100 10.97 -7.90 -45.50
N PHE A 101 9.98 -8.67 -45.03
CA PHE A 101 10.16 -9.54 -43.88
C PHE A 101 10.97 -10.80 -44.23
N VAL A 102 12.08 -10.98 -43.53
CA VAL A 102 12.89 -12.20 -43.57
C VAL A 102 12.23 -13.28 -42.72
N GLN A 103 11.96 -14.46 -43.31
CA GLN A 103 11.40 -15.58 -42.57
C GLN A 103 12.49 -16.44 -41.93
N ILE A 104 12.47 -16.55 -40.61
CA ILE A 104 13.44 -17.34 -39.83
C ILE A 104 12.71 -18.21 -38.84
N ASN A 105 12.76 -19.52 -39.06
CA ASN A 105 12.23 -20.49 -38.10
C ASN A 105 13.36 -20.98 -37.23
N ILE A 106 13.13 -21.02 -35.93
CA ILE A 106 14.13 -21.39 -34.93
C ILE A 106 13.66 -22.62 -34.15
N THR A 107 14.56 -23.58 -34.03
CA THR A 107 14.41 -24.69 -33.10
C THR A 107 15.38 -24.50 -31.96
N LEU A 108 14.83 -24.38 -30.71
CA LEU A 108 15.62 -24.31 -29.51
C LEU A 108 15.79 -25.72 -28.95
N LYS A 109 17.02 -26.08 -28.63
CA LYS A 109 17.34 -27.36 -28.00
C LYS A 109 17.16 -27.25 -26.51
N THR A 110 16.67 -28.34 -25.90
CA THR A 110 16.62 -28.45 -24.46
C THR A 110 18.01 -28.30 -23.85
N GLN A 111 18.13 -27.46 -22.82
CA GLN A 111 19.40 -27.10 -22.23
C GLN A 111 20.05 -28.28 -21.53
N VAL A 112 21.24 -28.65 -22.00
CA VAL A 112 22.04 -29.68 -21.35
C VAL A 112 22.73 -29.09 -20.11
N MET A 113 22.42 -29.61 -18.96
CA MET A 113 23.05 -29.20 -17.71
C MET A 113 24.38 -29.90 -17.51
N MET A 114 25.45 -29.16 -17.40
CA MET A 114 26.73 -29.71 -16.94
C MET A 114 26.65 -29.84 -15.40
N LEU A 115 26.41 -31.03 -14.95
CA LEU A 115 26.70 -31.40 -13.57
C LEU A 115 28.23 -31.42 -13.46
N GLN A 116 28.85 -30.35 -13.01
CA GLN A 116 30.21 -30.50 -12.49
C GLN A 116 30.13 -31.62 -11.46
N ASN A 117 31.07 -32.58 -11.51
CA ASN A 117 31.26 -33.63 -10.52
C ASN A 117 31.67 -32.98 -9.19
N VAL A 118 30.77 -32.21 -8.60
CA VAL A 118 30.90 -31.74 -7.23
C VAL A 118 30.55 -32.91 -6.35
N THR A 119 31.49 -33.77 -6.14
CA THR A 119 31.44 -34.76 -5.05
C THR A 119 31.31 -33.93 -3.78
N ILE A 120 30.08 -33.78 -3.28
CA ILE A 120 29.83 -33.16 -2.01
C ILE A 120 30.41 -34.09 -0.94
N LYS A 121 31.69 -33.90 -0.63
CA LYS A 121 32.30 -34.55 0.52
C LYS A 121 31.52 -34.09 1.75
N ALA A 122 31.12 -34.99 2.58
CA ALA A 122 30.44 -34.69 3.82
C ALA A 122 31.16 -33.56 4.56
N GLY A 123 30.47 -32.43 4.81
CA GLY A 123 31.01 -31.23 5.47
C GLY A 123 31.37 -30.06 4.56
N LYS A 124 31.28 -30.14 3.23
CA LYS A 124 31.42 -28.98 2.33
C LYS A 124 30.07 -28.33 2.10
N GLU A 125 30.05 -27.00 2.13
CA GLU A 125 28.85 -26.19 1.86
C GLU A 125 28.47 -26.31 0.38
N ASP A 126 27.17 -26.36 0.08
CA ASP A 126 26.63 -26.38 -1.30
C ASP A 126 27.14 -25.15 -2.07
N PRO A 127 27.67 -25.33 -3.32
CA PRO A 127 28.16 -24.22 -4.15
C PRO A 127 27.18 -23.06 -4.33
N ALA A 128 25.87 -23.34 -4.32
CA ALA A 128 24.85 -22.32 -4.37
C ALA A 128 25.02 -21.22 -3.33
N TYR A 129 25.52 -21.55 -2.14
CA TYR A 129 25.71 -20.54 -1.10
C TYR A 129 26.84 -19.56 -1.43
N THR A 130 27.92 -20.04 -2.06
CA THR A 130 29.00 -19.15 -2.52
C THR A 130 28.54 -18.22 -3.62
N ILE A 131 27.86 -18.76 -4.63
CA ILE A 131 27.29 -17.99 -5.74
C ILE A 131 26.29 -16.96 -5.21
N MET A 132 25.38 -17.36 -4.35
CA MET A 132 24.39 -16.44 -3.77
C MET A 132 25.01 -15.38 -2.87
N ARG A 133 26.08 -15.67 -2.11
CA ARG A 133 26.77 -14.63 -1.33
C ARG A 133 27.38 -13.54 -2.22
N LYS A 134 27.98 -13.92 -3.36
CA LYS A 134 28.54 -12.98 -4.33
C LYS A 134 27.41 -12.18 -5.01
N ALA A 135 26.35 -12.85 -5.48
CA ALA A 135 25.19 -12.19 -6.07
C ALA A 135 24.49 -11.22 -5.09
N ILE A 136 24.31 -11.62 -3.82
CA ILE A 136 23.77 -10.74 -2.77
C ILE A 136 24.69 -9.56 -2.49
N ALA A 137 26.02 -9.75 -2.55
CA ALA A 137 26.96 -8.65 -2.35
C ALA A 137 26.87 -7.64 -3.50
N LYS A 138 26.73 -8.10 -4.76
CA LYS A 138 26.58 -7.26 -5.93
C LYS A 138 25.14 -6.74 -6.16
N ALA A 139 24.12 -7.26 -5.50
CA ALA A 139 22.72 -6.85 -5.75
C ALA A 139 22.54 -5.33 -5.69
N LYS A 140 23.08 -4.70 -4.65
CA LYS A 140 22.99 -3.23 -4.51
C LYS A 140 23.85 -2.49 -5.52
N TYR A 141 24.99 -3.06 -5.91
CA TYR A 141 25.82 -2.53 -6.99
C TYR A 141 25.03 -2.49 -8.30
N HIS A 142 24.28 -3.56 -8.67
CA HIS A 142 23.48 -3.60 -9.88
C HIS A 142 22.35 -2.55 -9.90
N THR A 143 21.81 -2.16 -8.74
CA THR A 143 20.85 -1.06 -8.68
C THR A 143 21.50 0.32 -8.79
N GLN A 144 22.77 0.47 -8.41
CA GLN A 144 23.48 1.75 -8.39
C GLN A 144 24.39 1.96 -9.62
N GLN A 145 24.64 0.92 -10.42
CA GLN A 145 25.54 1.01 -11.58
C GLN A 145 25.00 1.90 -12.71
N LEU A 146 23.68 2.18 -12.70
CA LEU A 146 23.02 3.04 -13.67
C LEU A 146 22.75 4.41 -13.05
N ASP A 147 23.26 5.48 -13.69
CA ASP A 147 22.88 6.86 -13.37
C ASP A 147 21.43 7.13 -13.77
N SER A 148 21.09 6.69 -14.98
CA SER A 148 19.72 6.75 -15.47
C SER A 148 19.50 5.76 -16.60
N TYR A 149 18.24 5.42 -16.85
CA TYR A 149 17.83 4.76 -18.08
C TYR A 149 16.42 5.18 -18.50
N THR A 150 16.16 5.10 -19.79
CA THR A 150 14.82 5.19 -20.36
C THR A 150 14.51 3.89 -21.10
N ALA A 151 13.25 3.52 -21.14
CA ALA A 151 12.80 2.37 -21.90
C ALA A 151 11.30 2.48 -22.21
N ARG A 152 10.82 1.71 -23.16
CA ARG A 152 9.41 1.55 -23.49
C ARG A 152 8.93 0.18 -23.05
N VAL A 153 7.88 0.15 -22.27
CA VAL A 153 7.29 -1.08 -21.74
C VAL A 153 5.93 -1.30 -22.37
N TYR A 154 5.76 -2.44 -23.01
CA TYR A 154 4.46 -2.92 -23.44
C TYR A 154 3.98 -3.99 -22.48
N ILE A 155 2.73 -3.92 -22.06
CA ILE A 155 2.12 -4.89 -21.17
C ILE A 155 0.79 -5.32 -21.75
N LYS A 156 0.59 -6.62 -21.82
CA LYS A 156 -0.67 -7.25 -22.20
C LYS A 156 -1.12 -8.17 -21.08
N GLY A 157 -2.36 -8.03 -20.64
CA GLY A 157 -2.99 -8.87 -19.64
C GLY A 157 -4.28 -9.48 -20.18
N LYS A 158 -4.48 -10.77 -19.89
CA LYS A 158 -5.72 -11.51 -20.12
C LYS A 158 -6.20 -12.01 -18.77
N GLY A 159 -7.45 -11.74 -18.42
CA GLY A 159 -8.05 -12.18 -17.16
C GLY A 159 -9.42 -12.79 -17.38
N GLN A 160 -9.77 -13.79 -16.55
CA GLN A 160 -11.06 -14.44 -16.57
C GLN A 160 -11.49 -14.78 -15.15
N LEU A 161 -12.77 -14.57 -14.86
CA LEU A 161 -13.39 -15.03 -13.63
C LEU A 161 -13.95 -16.43 -13.88
N LYS A 162 -13.37 -17.45 -13.22
CA LYS A 162 -13.73 -18.86 -13.43
C LYS A 162 -14.96 -19.26 -12.63
N ASP A 163 -15.09 -18.75 -11.41
CA ASP A 163 -16.24 -19.01 -10.55
C ASP A 163 -16.50 -17.85 -9.59
N PHE A 164 -17.75 -17.72 -9.11
CA PHE A 164 -18.15 -16.72 -8.15
C PHE A 164 -19.37 -17.17 -7.32
N PRO A 165 -19.54 -16.64 -6.09
CA PRO A 165 -20.64 -16.97 -5.21
C PRO A 165 -22.00 -16.69 -5.86
N TRP A 166 -22.97 -17.55 -5.62
CA TRP A 166 -24.32 -17.44 -6.16
C TRP A 166 -25.00 -16.11 -5.80
N LEU A 167 -24.72 -15.57 -4.62
CA LEU A 167 -25.24 -14.26 -4.17
C LEU A 167 -24.75 -13.10 -5.05
N ALA A 168 -23.54 -13.20 -5.60
CA ALA A 168 -22.96 -12.17 -6.47
C ALA A 168 -23.39 -12.30 -7.92
N LYS A 169 -23.91 -13.48 -8.34
CA LYS A 169 -24.20 -13.82 -9.73
C LYS A 169 -25.05 -12.77 -10.44
N LYS A 170 -26.22 -12.42 -9.86
CA LYS A 170 -27.16 -11.47 -10.46
C LYS A 170 -26.58 -10.06 -10.60
N ALA A 171 -25.76 -9.64 -9.66
CA ALA A 171 -25.10 -8.34 -9.68
C ALA A 171 -24.00 -8.30 -10.77
N LEU A 172 -23.19 -9.35 -10.87
CA LEU A 172 -22.11 -9.46 -11.85
C LEU A 172 -22.65 -9.58 -13.29
N GLU A 173 -23.66 -10.41 -13.50
CA GLU A 173 -24.30 -10.56 -14.83
C GLU A 173 -24.93 -9.25 -15.31
N LYS A 174 -25.50 -8.44 -14.39
CA LYS A 174 -26.01 -7.10 -14.72
C LYS A 174 -24.93 -6.15 -15.21
N GLU A 175 -23.70 -6.30 -14.71
CA GLU A 175 -22.51 -5.56 -15.16
C GLU A 175 -21.83 -6.26 -16.36
N GLY A 176 -22.42 -7.31 -16.91
CA GLY A 176 -21.89 -8.05 -18.04
C GLY A 176 -20.70 -8.93 -17.69
N ILE A 177 -20.49 -9.26 -16.42
CA ILE A 177 -19.40 -10.13 -15.97
C ILE A 177 -19.92 -11.57 -15.88
N THR A 178 -19.48 -12.41 -16.80
CA THR A 178 -19.82 -13.83 -16.87
C THR A 178 -18.58 -14.70 -16.76
N LYS A 179 -18.75 -15.99 -16.48
CA LYS A 179 -17.62 -16.95 -16.37
C LYS A 179 -16.85 -17.10 -17.68
N ASP A 180 -17.50 -16.89 -18.82
CA ASP A 180 -16.89 -17.04 -20.14
C ASP A 180 -16.28 -15.75 -20.68
N ARG A 181 -16.47 -14.62 -19.99
CA ARG A 181 -15.97 -13.34 -20.43
C ARG A 181 -14.47 -13.21 -20.15
N VAL A 182 -13.73 -12.98 -21.21
CA VAL A 182 -12.30 -12.67 -21.15
C VAL A 182 -12.11 -11.17 -21.12
N PHE A 183 -11.41 -10.70 -20.11
CA PHE A 183 -10.99 -9.30 -19.97
C PHE A 183 -9.57 -9.15 -20.52
N ILE A 184 -9.37 -8.13 -21.33
CA ILE A 184 -8.08 -7.83 -21.94
C ILE A 184 -7.68 -6.43 -21.54
N GLN A 185 -6.42 -6.28 -21.18
CA GLN A 185 -5.81 -5.00 -20.93
C GLN A 185 -4.48 -4.92 -21.67
N GLU A 186 -4.29 -3.85 -22.41
CA GLU A 186 -3.02 -3.53 -23.05
C GLU A 186 -2.60 -2.13 -22.65
N SER A 187 -1.31 -1.93 -22.43
CA SER A 187 -0.75 -0.61 -22.17
C SER A 187 0.65 -0.48 -22.74
N VAL A 188 0.98 0.73 -23.15
CA VAL A 188 2.34 1.10 -23.56
C VAL A 188 2.75 2.29 -22.70
N SER A 189 3.88 2.16 -22.03
CA SER A 189 4.42 3.20 -21.15
C SER A 189 5.86 3.53 -21.50
N ASP A 190 6.20 4.81 -21.52
CA ASP A 190 7.58 5.25 -21.48
C ASP A 190 8.00 5.39 -20.03
N ILE A 191 9.10 4.75 -19.66
CA ILE A 191 9.64 4.78 -18.30
C ILE A 191 10.98 5.49 -18.27
N THR A 192 11.24 6.17 -17.16
CA THR A 192 12.51 6.80 -16.87
C THR A 192 12.90 6.50 -15.43
N TYR A 193 14.05 5.92 -15.23
CA TYR A 193 14.69 5.78 -13.94
C TYR A 193 15.83 6.79 -13.84
N THR A 194 15.94 7.44 -12.70
CA THR A 194 17.06 8.32 -12.37
C THR A 194 17.50 8.02 -10.95
N ARG A 195 18.76 7.70 -10.78
CA ARG A 195 19.39 7.47 -9.51
C ARG A 195 19.22 8.68 -8.57
N PRO A 196 19.14 8.49 -7.27
CA PRO A 196 19.19 7.20 -6.58
C PRO A 196 17.81 6.52 -6.46
N ASN A 197 16.70 7.23 -6.70
CA ASN A 197 15.39 6.74 -6.25
C ASN A 197 14.19 7.32 -7.00
N LYS A 198 14.40 7.92 -8.19
CA LYS A 198 13.32 8.49 -9.00
C LYS A 198 12.88 7.52 -10.08
N PHE A 199 11.58 7.30 -10.18
CA PHE A 199 10.97 6.52 -11.24
C PHE A 199 9.77 7.27 -11.82
N GLU A 200 9.79 7.50 -13.13
CA GLU A 200 8.70 8.15 -13.85
C GLU A 200 8.12 7.17 -14.88
N GLU A 201 6.80 7.06 -14.89
CA GLU A 201 6.04 6.32 -15.87
C GLU A 201 5.06 7.25 -16.58
N LYS A 202 5.15 7.31 -17.91
CA LYS A 202 4.19 7.98 -18.76
C LYS A 202 3.48 6.97 -19.64
N VAL A 203 2.23 6.68 -19.33
CA VAL A 203 1.38 5.80 -20.13
C VAL A 203 0.98 6.53 -21.40
N ILE A 204 1.38 6.04 -22.56
CA ILE A 204 1.13 6.66 -23.87
C ILE A 204 -0.02 6.01 -24.62
N ALA A 205 -0.35 4.76 -24.30
CA ALA A 205 -1.49 4.07 -24.87
C ALA A 205 -2.08 3.08 -23.88
N VAL A 206 -3.40 2.98 -23.88
CA VAL A 206 -4.17 2.04 -23.06
C VAL A 206 -5.34 1.51 -23.87
N TYR A 207 -5.55 0.20 -23.77
CA TYR A 207 -6.77 -0.47 -24.18
C TYR A 207 -7.25 -1.38 -23.07
N THR A 208 -8.53 -1.32 -22.73
CA THR A 208 -9.14 -2.21 -21.75
C THR A 208 -10.53 -2.61 -22.20
N THR A 209 -10.89 -3.87 -22.01
CA THR A 209 -12.27 -4.32 -22.13
C THR A 209 -13.00 -4.09 -20.79
N GLY A 210 -14.22 -3.52 -20.85
CA GLY A 210 -15.02 -3.19 -19.68
C GLY A 210 -14.90 -1.75 -19.19
N LYS A 211 -15.73 -1.38 -18.19
CA LYS A 211 -15.87 0.00 -17.68
C LYS A 211 -14.76 0.46 -16.74
N THR A 212 -13.56 -0.06 -16.82
CA THR A 212 -12.47 0.35 -15.92
C THR A 212 -11.95 1.73 -16.30
N GLU A 213 -12.48 2.75 -15.66
CA GLU A 213 -11.86 4.06 -15.60
C GLU A 213 -10.60 3.95 -14.73
N GLY A 214 -9.46 3.90 -15.34
CA GLY A 214 -8.17 3.89 -14.66
C GLY A 214 -7.44 2.57 -14.81
N THR A 215 -6.48 2.55 -15.72
CA THR A 215 -5.47 1.52 -15.73
C THR A 215 -4.66 1.67 -14.48
N GLN A 216 -4.80 0.71 -13.61
CA GLN A 216 -3.75 0.50 -12.63
C GLN A 216 -2.54 0.02 -13.41
N SER A 217 -1.43 0.74 -13.28
CA SER A 217 -0.16 0.27 -13.78
C SER A 217 0.05 -1.16 -13.28
N PRO A 218 0.30 -2.11 -14.18
CA PRO A 218 0.29 -3.49 -13.78
C PRO A 218 1.45 -3.73 -12.86
N ASN A 219 1.12 -4.32 -11.78
CA ASN A 219 1.94 -5.13 -10.92
C ASN A 219 3.32 -4.56 -10.55
N PRO A 220 3.54 -4.26 -9.28
CA PRO A 220 4.84 -3.85 -8.74
C PRO A 220 6.02 -4.74 -9.16
N TYR A 221 5.76 -5.98 -9.61
CA TYR A 221 6.80 -6.88 -10.11
C TYR A 221 7.31 -6.55 -11.52
N VAL A 222 6.53 -5.83 -12.35
CA VAL A 222 6.98 -5.40 -13.70
C VAL A 222 8.03 -4.30 -13.59
N PHE A 223 7.79 -3.33 -12.70
CA PHE A 223 8.66 -2.18 -12.51
C PHE A 223 9.59 -2.31 -11.29
N GLY A 224 9.37 -3.33 -10.45
CA GLY A 224 10.24 -3.63 -9.33
C GLY A 224 11.45 -4.45 -9.73
N SER A 225 12.46 -4.51 -8.88
CA SER A 225 13.69 -5.27 -9.13
C SER A 225 13.94 -6.29 -8.03
N PHE A 226 14.28 -7.52 -8.43
CA PHE A 226 14.74 -8.54 -7.48
C PHE A 226 16.15 -8.28 -6.93
N TYR A 227 16.85 -7.27 -7.43
CA TYR A 227 18.07 -6.78 -6.79
C TYR A 227 17.77 -5.98 -5.51
N GLU A 228 16.56 -5.42 -5.36
CA GLU A 228 16.15 -4.78 -4.11
C GLU A 228 15.90 -5.81 -3.00
N PRO A 229 16.10 -5.43 -1.72
CA PRO A 229 15.89 -6.35 -0.60
C PRO A 229 14.48 -6.92 -0.50
N GLU A 230 13.48 -6.15 -0.91
CA GLU A 230 12.06 -6.52 -0.91
C GLU A 230 11.41 -5.99 -2.18
N ILE A 231 10.56 -6.80 -2.81
CA ILE A 231 9.73 -6.44 -3.97
C ILE A 231 8.28 -6.79 -3.66
N ALA A 232 7.37 -5.82 -3.75
CA ALA A 232 5.96 -6.02 -3.41
C ALA A 232 5.76 -6.77 -2.08
N GLU A 233 6.45 -6.35 -1.01
CA GLU A 233 6.47 -6.96 0.34
C GLU A 233 7.04 -8.40 0.39
N THR A 234 7.59 -8.89 -0.70
CA THR A 234 8.23 -10.21 -0.79
C THR A 234 9.73 -10.05 -0.65
N VAL A 235 10.34 -10.85 0.23
CA VAL A 235 11.79 -10.84 0.45
C VAL A 235 12.49 -11.42 -0.77
N SER A 236 13.37 -10.64 -1.40
CA SER A 236 14.15 -11.11 -2.54
C SER A 236 15.16 -12.20 -2.12
N PRO A 237 15.42 -13.23 -2.95
CA PRO A 237 16.55 -14.13 -2.76
C PRO A 237 17.91 -13.44 -2.75
N LEU A 238 18.00 -12.25 -3.32
CA LEU A 238 19.19 -11.40 -3.27
C LEU A 238 19.20 -10.40 -2.10
N SER A 239 18.24 -10.49 -1.19
CA SER A 239 18.21 -9.71 0.05
C SER A 239 19.41 -10.01 0.93
N PRO A 240 20.00 -9.03 1.64
CA PRO A 240 21.00 -9.29 2.68
C PRO A 240 20.57 -10.27 3.76
N LYS A 241 19.26 -10.47 3.95
CA LYS A 241 18.67 -11.40 4.92
C LYS A 241 18.27 -12.75 4.32
N SER A 242 18.54 -13.00 3.04
CA SER A 242 18.00 -14.12 2.28
C SER A 242 18.32 -15.49 2.91
N PHE A 243 19.53 -15.69 3.47
CA PHE A 243 19.89 -16.96 4.12
C PHE A 243 19.07 -17.31 5.36
N SER A 244 18.41 -16.33 5.96
CA SER A 244 17.44 -16.54 7.04
C SER A 244 16.06 -16.97 6.52
N TYR A 245 15.75 -16.65 5.27
CA TYR A 245 14.46 -16.93 4.64
C TYR A 245 14.51 -18.14 3.73
N TYR A 246 15.66 -18.41 3.07
CA TYR A 246 15.79 -19.38 2.01
C TYR A 246 16.89 -20.42 2.28
N ARG A 247 16.72 -21.58 1.65
CA ARG A 247 17.74 -22.57 1.37
C ARG A 247 18.04 -22.51 -0.11
N PHE A 248 19.29 -22.73 -0.45
CA PHE A 248 19.77 -22.71 -1.82
C PHE A 248 20.37 -24.04 -2.16
N GLU A 249 20.08 -24.56 -3.34
CA GLU A 249 20.58 -25.84 -3.86
C GLU A 249 21.08 -25.61 -5.27
N TYR A 250 22.32 -26.00 -5.53
CA TYR A 250 22.93 -25.92 -6.84
C TYR A 250 22.42 -27.04 -7.73
N LEU A 251 21.85 -26.71 -8.90
CA LEU A 251 21.30 -27.63 -9.85
C LEU A 251 22.18 -27.85 -11.09
N GLY A 252 23.40 -27.28 -11.10
CA GLY A 252 24.33 -27.30 -12.23
C GLY A 252 24.51 -25.96 -12.88
N SER A 253 25.40 -25.90 -13.88
CA SER A 253 25.63 -24.75 -14.74
C SER A 253 25.46 -25.13 -16.21
N PHE A 254 25.32 -24.11 -17.02
CA PHE A 254 25.32 -24.23 -18.49
C PHE A 254 25.94 -22.98 -19.09
N ARG A 255 26.33 -23.07 -20.35
CA ARG A 255 26.85 -21.93 -21.07
C ARG A 255 25.75 -21.32 -21.96
N ASP A 256 25.45 -20.05 -21.76
CA ASP A 256 24.63 -19.27 -22.68
C ASP A 256 25.50 -18.23 -23.38
N ARG A 257 25.69 -18.41 -24.68
CA ARG A 257 26.63 -17.57 -25.46
C ARG A 257 28.03 -17.60 -24.86
N ASN A 258 28.52 -16.46 -24.38
CA ASN A 258 29.84 -16.34 -23.75
C ASN A 258 29.77 -16.35 -22.21
N PHE A 259 28.59 -16.55 -21.62
CA PHE A 259 28.38 -16.48 -20.19
C PHE A 259 28.18 -17.89 -19.61
N GLU A 260 28.78 -18.14 -18.47
CA GLU A 260 28.45 -19.29 -17.63
C GLU A 260 27.32 -18.93 -16.68
N ILE A 261 26.29 -19.76 -16.65
CA ILE A 261 25.06 -19.52 -15.92
C ILE A 261 24.86 -20.63 -14.89
N SER A 262 24.82 -20.25 -13.64
CA SER A 262 24.52 -21.16 -12.54
C SER A 262 23.03 -21.24 -12.26
N LYS A 263 22.48 -22.45 -12.24
CA LYS A 263 21.07 -22.73 -11.92
C LYS A 263 20.95 -23.06 -10.45
N ILE A 264 20.16 -22.25 -9.72
CA ILE A 264 20.01 -22.35 -8.27
C ILE A 264 18.54 -22.46 -7.90
N LYS A 265 18.21 -23.53 -7.17
CA LYS A 265 16.89 -23.68 -6.58
C LYS A 265 16.80 -22.89 -5.29
N VAL A 266 15.72 -22.13 -5.17
CA VAL A 266 15.38 -21.29 -4.04
C VAL A 266 14.18 -21.90 -3.32
N THR A 267 14.40 -22.38 -2.10
CA THR A 267 13.33 -22.97 -1.29
C THR A 267 13.18 -22.18 0.00
N PRO A 268 11.98 -21.69 0.33
CA PRO A 268 11.77 -20.95 1.56
C PRO A 268 11.96 -21.89 2.78
N ARG A 269 12.66 -21.40 3.80
CA ARG A 269 12.78 -22.12 5.10
C ARG A 269 11.44 -22.25 5.81
N SER A 270 10.52 -21.36 5.47
CA SER A 270 9.14 -21.38 5.94
C SER A 270 8.26 -20.76 4.88
N GLN A 271 7.30 -21.49 4.36
CA GLN A 271 6.31 -20.96 3.44
C GLN A 271 5.52 -19.83 4.10
N GLY A 272 5.13 -18.82 3.33
CA GLY A 272 4.41 -17.66 3.81
C GLY A 272 4.23 -16.62 2.69
N ASP A 273 3.48 -15.59 2.96
CA ASP A 273 3.06 -14.58 1.97
C ASP A 273 4.18 -13.68 1.45
N ASN A 274 5.33 -13.69 2.12
CA ASN A 274 6.44 -12.80 1.83
C ASN A 274 7.71 -13.49 1.33
N VAL A 275 7.59 -14.68 0.78
CA VAL A 275 8.71 -15.47 0.25
C VAL A 275 8.43 -16.00 -1.14
N VAL A 276 9.49 -16.31 -1.88
CA VAL A 276 9.42 -16.94 -3.20
C VAL A 276 9.86 -18.39 -3.14
N GLU A 277 9.42 -19.20 -4.05
CA GLU A 277 9.90 -20.56 -4.28
C GLU A 277 10.13 -20.77 -5.78
N GLY A 278 11.24 -21.36 -6.18
CA GLY A 278 11.51 -21.61 -7.60
C GLY A 278 12.98 -21.63 -7.94
N ILE A 279 13.34 -21.08 -9.09
CA ILE A 279 14.70 -21.15 -9.63
C ILE A 279 15.18 -19.74 -9.98
N ILE A 280 16.42 -19.44 -9.62
CA ILE A 280 17.15 -18.29 -10.08
C ILE A 280 18.39 -18.74 -10.87
N TYR A 281 18.63 -18.06 -11.96
CA TYR A 281 19.80 -18.26 -12.80
C TYR A 281 20.72 -17.06 -12.66
N ILE A 282 21.96 -17.31 -12.25
CA ILE A 282 22.96 -16.29 -11.97
C ILE A 282 24.07 -16.38 -13.01
N VAL A 283 24.38 -15.26 -13.64
CA VAL A 283 25.54 -15.10 -14.52
C VAL A 283 26.80 -15.10 -13.68
N GLU A 284 27.70 -16.04 -13.89
CA GLU A 284 28.98 -16.07 -13.19
C GLU A 284 29.85 -14.87 -13.61
N ASP A 285 30.81 -14.50 -12.78
CA ASP A 285 31.65 -13.29 -12.88
C ASP A 285 30.91 -11.97 -12.74
N TRP A 286 29.78 -11.79 -13.41
CA TRP A 286 28.89 -10.63 -13.24
C TRP A 286 28.08 -10.69 -11.95
N TRP A 287 27.75 -11.88 -11.49
CA TRP A 287 26.88 -12.15 -10.33
C TRP A 287 25.52 -11.44 -10.46
N SER A 288 25.06 -11.32 -11.69
CA SER A 288 23.78 -10.72 -12.06
C SER A 288 22.72 -11.78 -12.30
N ILE A 289 21.46 -11.37 -12.34
CA ILE A 289 20.35 -12.24 -12.72
C ILE A 289 20.38 -12.44 -14.24
N HIS A 290 20.40 -13.69 -14.69
CA HIS A 290 20.14 -14.08 -16.08
C HIS A 290 18.63 -14.26 -16.31
N SER A 291 18.00 -15.03 -15.45
CA SER A 291 16.57 -15.27 -15.49
C SER A 291 16.07 -15.78 -14.16
N LEU A 292 14.75 -15.81 -13.98
CA LEU A 292 14.10 -16.38 -12.80
C LEU A 292 12.74 -17.00 -13.14
N ASP A 293 12.37 -18.01 -12.38
CA ASP A 293 11.06 -18.66 -12.40
C ASP A 293 10.61 -18.87 -10.95
N PHE A 294 9.78 -17.97 -10.44
CA PHE A 294 9.34 -17.97 -9.06
C PHE A 294 7.84 -18.13 -8.91
N ASN A 295 7.46 -18.88 -7.89
CA ASN A 295 6.10 -18.92 -7.37
C ASN A 295 6.04 -18.10 -6.07
N ILE A 296 5.04 -17.23 -5.98
CA ILE A 296 4.75 -16.39 -4.83
C ILE A 296 3.30 -16.61 -4.47
N THR A 297 2.99 -16.87 -3.21
CA THR A 297 1.60 -16.99 -2.77
C THR A 297 1.32 -15.89 -1.77
N LYS A 298 0.28 -15.08 -2.03
CA LYS A 298 -0.18 -14.02 -1.14
C LYS A 298 -1.68 -14.14 -0.92
N LEU A 299 -2.11 -14.26 0.31
CA LEU A 299 -3.53 -14.29 0.69
C LEU A 299 -4.36 -15.29 -0.14
N GLY A 300 -3.78 -16.45 -0.47
CA GLY A 300 -4.44 -17.47 -1.28
C GLY A 300 -4.44 -17.20 -2.79
N ILE A 301 -3.73 -16.16 -3.25
CA ILE A 301 -3.49 -15.87 -4.65
C ILE A 301 -2.07 -16.33 -4.99
N SER A 302 -1.93 -17.13 -6.03
CA SER A 302 -0.65 -17.60 -6.55
C SER A 302 -0.22 -16.74 -7.73
N PHE A 303 1.03 -16.29 -7.68
CA PHE A 303 1.70 -15.53 -8.74
C PHE A 303 2.90 -16.34 -9.21
N LYS A 304 2.87 -16.82 -10.43
CA LYS A 304 4.04 -17.37 -11.10
C LYS A 304 4.70 -16.27 -11.89
N VAL A 305 5.95 -15.95 -11.58
CA VAL A 305 6.73 -14.86 -12.17
C VAL A 305 7.93 -15.43 -12.90
N LYS A 306 8.03 -15.20 -14.20
CA LYS A 306 9.23 -15.51 -14.98
C LYS A 306 9.78 -14.22 -15.57
N GLN A 307 11.08 -14.03 -15.47
CA GLN A 307 11.76 -12.87 -16.05
C GLN A 307 13.02 -13.33 -16.76
N ILE A 308 13.29 -12.74 -17.92
CA ILE A 308 14.50 -12.92 -18.70
C ILE A 308 15.23 -11.59 -18.78
N TYR A 309 16.50 -11.61 -18.44
CA TYR A 309 17.40 -10.46 -18.48
C TYR A 309 18.39 -10.61 -19.64
N ASN A 310 18.80 -9.50 -20.21
CA ASN A 310 19.89 -9.44 -21.19
C ASN A 310 20.86 -8.30 -20.84
N PRO A 311 22.13 -8.43 -21.23
CA PRO A 311 23.09 -7.34 -21.11
C PRO A 311 22.73 -6.25 -22.12
N ILE A 312 22.29 -5.12 -21.65
CA ILE A 312 22.01 -3.94 -22.47
C ILE A 312 23.33 -3.23 -22.75
N GLU A 313 23.61 -2.98 -24.01
CA GLU A 313 24.89 -2.42 -24.50
C GLU A 313 26.12 -3.17 -23.95
N ASP A 314 25.99 -4.46 -23.66
CA ASP A 314 27.01 -5.30 -22.99
C ASP A 314 27.50 -4.76 -21.63
N LYS A 315 26.67 -3.93 -20.94
CA LYS A 315 27.08 -3.21 -19.72
C LYS A 315 26.22 -3.53 -18.49
N ALA A 316 24.91 -3.66 -18.67
CA ALA A 316 24.00 -3.86 -17.54
C ALA A 316 22.93 -4.90 -17.86
N TRP A 317 22.74 -5.87 -16.95
CA TRP A 317 21.68 -6.88 -17.08
C TRP A 317 20.35 -6.32 -16.62
N LEU A 318 19.43 -6.14 -17.58
CA LEU A 318 18.10 -5.59 -17.33
C LEU A 318 17.01 -6.54 -17.88
N PRO A 319 15.79 -6.54 -17.30
CA PRO A 319 14.71 -7.41 -17.76
C PRO A 319 14.21 -6.97 -19.15
N VAL A 320 14.12 -7.91 -20.08
CA VAL A 320 13.61 -7.65 -21.44
C VAL A 320 12.27 -8.31 -21.72
N SER A 321 11.97 -9.40 -20.99
CA SER A 321 10.70 -10.10 -21.11
C SER A 321 10.28 -10.64 -19.75
N GLN A 322 9.01 -10.50 -19.42
CA GLN A 322 8.45 -10.92 -18.14
C GLN A 322 7.06 -11.52 -18.38
N THR A 323 6.80 -12.68 -17.80
CA THR A 323 5.49 -13.31 -17.82
C THR A 323 5.00 -13.58 -16.43
N PHE A 324 3.71 -13.35 -16.24
CA PHE A 324 3.04 -13.56 -14.95
C PHE A 324 1.80 -14.39 -15.15
N LYS A 325 1.66 -15.44 -14.35
CA LYS A 325 0.40 -16.17 -14.26
C LYS A 325 -0.16 -15.98 -12.86
N ILE A 326 -1.38 -15.49 -12.76
CA ILE A 326 -2.07 -15.21 -11.53
C ILE A 326 -3.25 -16.15 -11.42
N THR A 327 -3.35 -16.88 -10.32
CA THR A 327 -4.51 -17.74 -10.03
C THR A 327 -4.92 -17.55 -8.58
N GLY A 328 -6.20 -17.52 -8.30
CA GLY A 328 -6.65 -17.34 -6.92
C GLY A 328 -8.10 -17.75 -6.70
N LYS A 329 -8.37 -18.13 -5.44
CA LYS A 329 -9.72 -18.35 -4.94
C LYS A 329 -9.90 -17.60 -3.63
N VAL A 330 -10.67 -16.53 -3.67
CA VAL A 330 -10.85 -15.60 -2.53
C VAL A 330 -12.33 -15.29 -2.35
N PHE A 331 -12.87 -15.55 -1.17
CA PHE A 331 -14.31 -15.37 -0.85
C PHE A 331 -15.27 -16.04 -1.84
N GLY A 332 -14.87 -17.19 -2.39
CA GLY A 332 -15.66 -17.91 -3.38
C GLY A 332 -15.52 -17.39 -4.82
N PHE A 333 -14.75 -16.32 -5.04
CA PHE A 333 -14.38 -15.87 -6.38
C PHE A 333 -13.13 -16.62 -6.83
N GLU A 334 -13.20 -17.31 -7.96
CA GLU A 334 -12.08 -18.01 -8.57
C GLU A 334 -11.71 -17.31 -9.88
N PHE A 335 -10.45 -16.92 -10.02
CA PHE A 335 -9.98 -16.17 -11.16
C PHE A 335 -8.59 -16.63 -11.62
N GLU A 336 -8.33 -16.42 -12.90
CA GLU A 336 -7.00 -16.57 -13.49
C GLU A 336 -6.67 -15.37 -14.37
N GLY A 337 -5.39 -15.10 -14.52
CA GLY A 337 -4.89 -14.08 -15.40
C GLY A 337 -3.48 -14.40 -15.88
N ASP A 338 -3.22 -14.11 -17.15
CA ASP A 338 -1.91 -14.21 -17.76
C ASP A 338 -1.48 -12.82 -18.20
N TYR A 339 -0.23 -12.45 -17.90
CA TYR A 339 0.34 -11.17 -18.29
C TYR A 339 1.68 -11.38 -18.96
N LEU A 340 1.92 -10.62 -20.02
CA LEU A 340 3.19 -10.47 -20.71
C LEU A 340 3.62 -9.01 -20.61
N ALA A 341 4.84 -8.76 -20.15
CA ALA A 341 5.49 -7.47 -20.25
C ALA A 341 6.78 -7.60 -21.06
N THR A 342 6.95 -6.76 -22.06
CA THR A 342 8.20 -6.67 -22.82
C THR A 342 8.76 -5.27 -22.73
N VAL A 343 10.07 -5.18 -22.65
CA VAL A 343 10.79 -3.91 -22.53
C VAL A 343 11.68 -3.72 -23.72
N ARG A 344 11.59 -2.54 -24.34
CA ARG A 344 12.33 -2.19 -25.53
C ARG A 344 12.90 -0.77 -25.48
N ASP A 345 13.75 -0.46 -26.44
CA ASP A 345 14.32 0.86 -26.64
C ASP A 345 15.09 1.36 -25.42
N TYR A 346 15.80 0.47 -24.73
CA TYR A 346 16.65 0.84 -23.62
C TYR A 346 17.73 1.84 -24.05
N LYS A 347 17.83 2.93 -23.31
CA LYS A 347 18.94 3.88 -23.36
C LYS A 347 19.49 4.03 -21.96
N ILE A 348 20.69 3.55 -21.73
CA ILE A 348 21.31 3.53 -20.41
C ILE A 348 22.41 4.57 -20.30
N LYS A 349 22.55 5.12 -19.11
CA LYS A 349 23.69 5.96 -18.71
C LYS A 349 24.31 5.35 -17.46
N LEU A 350 25.57 4.98 -17.53
CA LEU A 350 26.28 4.38 -16.41
C LEU A 350 26.62 5.43 -15.36
N ASN A 351 26.68 4.99 -14.12
CA ASN A 351 27.17 5.77 -13.01
C ASN A 351 28.70 5.86 -13.07
N PRO A 352 29.29 7.04 -13.32
CA PRO A 352 30.74 7.18 -13.46
C PRO A 352 31.50 6.92 -12.15
N ALA A 353 30.85 7.00 -11.00
CA ALA A 353 31.44 6.75 -9.70
C ALA A 353 31.62 5.25 -9.38
N LEU A 354 31.01 4.35 -10.18
CA LEU A 354 31.11 2.91 -9.96
C LEU A 354 31.88 2.25 -11.12
N PRO A 355 32.89 1.37 -10.85
CA PRO A 355 33.59 0.64 -11.89
C PRO A 355 32.65 -0.35 -12.59
N GLN A 356 32.86 -0.57 -13.89
CA GLN A 356 32.08 -1.54 -14.66
C GLN A 356 32.43 -2.99 -14.28
N GLU A 357 33.69 -3.24 -13.97
CA GLU A 357 34.19 -4.56 -13.60
C GLU A 357 34.67 -4.54 -12.15
N MET A 358 34.20 -5.48 -11.37
CA MET A 358 34.59 -5.64 -9.98
C MET A 358 34.66 -7.12 -9.59
N VAL A 359 35.80 -7.58 -9.16
CA VAL A 359 36.02 -8.95 -8.71
C VAL A 359 35.62 -9.05 -7.24
N VAL A 360 34.67 -9.93 -6.94
CA VAL A 360 34.15 -10.14 -5.58
C VAL A 360 34.67 -11.44 -5.00
N ILE A 361 35.34 -11.33 -3.87
CA ILE A 361 35.96 -12.45 -3.14
C ILE A 361 35.06 -12.87 -1.98
N ASP A 362 34.74 -14.17 -1.91
CA ASP A 362 33.98 -14.73 -0.79
C ASP A 362 34.91 -15.05 0.38
N GLU A 363 34.89 -14.19 1.41
CA GLU A 363 35.75 -14.32 2.62
C GLU A 363 35.57 -15.64 3.37
N LYS A 364 34.45 -16.34 3.18
CA LYS A 364 34.18 -17.59 3.86
C LYS A 364 34.97 -18.76 3.27
N ILE A 365 35.20 -18.74 1.97
CA ILE A 365 35.84 -19.82 1.24
C ILE A 365 37.28 -19.41 0.85
N GLN A 366 37.45 -18.21 0.31
CA GLN A 366 38.74 -17.67 -0.18
C GLN A 366 39.46 -16.87 0.94
N LYS A 367 39.74 -17.52 2.07
CA LYS A 367 40.24 -16.86 3.30
C LYS A 367 41.57 -16.16 3.12
N GLU A 368 42.48 -16.77 2.42
CA GLU A 368 43.86 -16.22 2.25
C GLU A 368 43.84 -15.04 1.27
N GLU A 369 43.17 -15.17 0.14
CA GLU A 369 42.96 -14.08 -0.82
C GLU A 369 42.25 -12.90 -0.14
N ALA A 370 41.22 -13.16 0.64
CA ALA A 370 40.51 -12.13 1.38
C ALA A 370 41.37 -11.38 2.40
N LYS A 371 42.34 -12.07 3.02
CA LYS A 371 43.33 -11.44 3.92
C LYS A 371 44.26 -10.51 3.17
N VAL A 372 44.73 -10.96 2.00
CA VAL A 372 45.65 -10.16 1.15
C VAL A 372 44.93 -8.90 0.68
N VAL A 373 43.71 -9.04 0.15
CA VAL A 373 42.88 -7.92 -0.35
C VAL A 373 42.56 -6.93 0.77
N LYS A 374 42.16 -7.40 1.95
CA LYS A 374 41.94 -6.52 3.12
C LYS A 374 43.20 -5.74 3.53
N LYS A 375 44.37 -6.39 3.54
CA LYS A 375 45.62 -5.70 3.82
C LYS A 375 45.96 -4.64 2.76
N GLN A 376 45.72 -4.93 1.48
CA GLN A 376 45.94 -3.98 0.40
C GLN A 376 45.00 -2.80 0.48
N ASN A 377 43.68 -3.06 0.73
CA ASN A 377 42.67 -2.02 0.84
C ASN A 377 42.81 -1.15 2.10
N ALA A 378 43.28 -1.74 3.22
CA ALA A 378 43.55 -1.01 4.47
C ALA A 378 44.74 -0.07 4.39
N LYS A 379 45.77 -0.37 3.56
CA LYS A 379 46.94 0.49 3.37
C LYS A 379 46.66 1.74 2.53
N LYS A 380 45.52 1.79 1.82
CA LYS A 380 45.10 2.93 1.00
C LYS A 380 44.10 3.76 1.79
N ASN A 381 44.55 4.81 2.47
CA ASN A 381 43.71 5.89 3.00
C ASN A 381 43.09 6.70 1.82
N GLN A 382 42.29 6.06 0.98
CA GLN A 382 41.61 6.70 -0.15
C GLN A 382 40.17 7.01 0.23
N ASP A 383 39.68 8.14 -0.28
CA ASP A 383 38.28 8.50 -0.18
C ASP A 383 37.36 7.41 -0.76
N LEU A 384 36.14 7.36 -0.30
CA LEU A 384 35.16 6.35 -0.67
C LEU A 384 34.97 6.22 -2.19
N GLU A 385 34.93 7.36 -2.90
CA GLU A 385 34.80 7.40 -4.35
C GLU A 385 36.03 6.81 -5.05
N GLN A 386 37.22 7.13 -4.58
CA GLN A 386 38.47 6.57 -5.14
C GLN A 386 38.58 5.06 -4.88
N ARG A 387 38.07 4.58 -3.77
CA ARG A 387 38.02 3.13 -3.47
C ARG A 387 37.04 2.38 -4.35
N LEU A 388 35.91 2.99 -4.67
CA LEU A 388 34.93 2.44 -5.60
C LEU A 388 35.44 2.50 -7.06
N ALA A 389 36.01 3.62 -7.47
CA ALA A 389 36.52 3.84 -8.82
C ALA A 389 37.77 3.00 -9.16
N SER A 390 38.53 2.52 -8.16
CA SER A 390 39.77 1.76 -8.39
C SER A 390 39.59 0.38 -9.02
N GLY A 391 38.36 -0.10 -9.21
CA GLY A 391 37.97 -1.29 -9.99
C GLY A 391 38.63 -2.60 -9.58
N LYS A 392 39.10 -2.71 -8.32
CA LYS A 392 39.94 -3.81 -7.84
C LYS A 392 39.15 -4.82 -7.01
N GLU A 393 39.82 -5.90 -6.68
CA GLU A 393 39.28 -6.98 -5.86
C GLU A 393 38.76 -6.46 -4.51
N VAL A 394 37.52 -6.81 -4.18
CA VAL A 394 36.88 -6.47 -2.92
C VAL A 394 36.26 -7.70 -2.30
N THR A 395 36.21 -7.74 -0.97
CA THR A 395 35.47 -8.82 -0.29
C THR A 395 33.99 -8.54 -0.26
N ASN A 396 33.16 -9.59 -0.13
CA ASN A 396 31.71 -9.48 -0.01
C ASN A 396 31.26 -8.45 1.05
N LYS A 397 31.97 -8.42 2.19
CA LYS A 397 31.66 -7.51 3.30
C LYS A 397 32.03 -6.07 2.96
N GLU A 398 33.20 -5.86 2.38
CA GLU A 398 33.68 -4.53 1.97
C GLU A 398 32.73 -3.95 0.90
N LEU A 399 32.41 -4.70 -0.14
CA LEU A 399 31.48 -4.23 -1.17
C LEU A 399 30.16 -3.76 -0.60
N LYS A 400 29.53 -4.58 0.27
CA LYS A 400 28.27 -4.21 0.94
C LYS A 400 28.40 -2.91 1.75
N GLN A 401 29.51 -2.74 2.45
CA GLN A 401 29.75 -1.53 3.25
C GLN A 401 29.96 -0.30 2.38
N LEU A 402 30.79 -0.42 1.35
CA LEU A 402 31.09 0.66 0.42
C LEU A 402 29.84 1.16 -0.31
N VAL A 403 29.09 0.24 -0.93
CA VAL A 403 27.88 0.63 -1.66
C VAL A 403 26.81 1.20 -0.72
N LYS A 404 26.66 0.66 0.48
CA LYS A 404 25.75 1.21 1.49
C LYS A 404 26.14 2.60 1.95
N GLN A 405 27.46 2.83 2.13
CA GLN A 405 27.95 4.14 2.52
C GLN A 405 27.77 5.16 1.41
N TYR A 406 28.09 4.78 0.17
CA TYR A 406 27.87 5.58 -1.03
C TYR A 406 26.40 6.02 -1.15
N GLU A 407 25.46 5.06 -1.07
CA GLU A 407 24.02 5.37 -1.08
C GLU A 407 23.61 6.33 0.04
N LYS A 408 24.17 6.14 1.23
CA LYS A 408 23.86 7.00 2.39
C LYS A 408 24.37 8.44 2.19
N GLU A 409 25.51 8.61 1.60
CA GLU A 409 26.09 9.92 1.30
C GLU A 409 25.28 10.61 0.21
N GLU A 410 24.97 9.90 -0.88
CA GLU A 410 24.15 10.39 -1.95
C GLU A 410 22.72 10.82 -1.48
N LEU A 411 22.10 10.03 -0.60
CA LEU A 411 20.81 10.40 -0.03
C LEU A 411 20.89 11.64 0.88
N LYS A 412 22.03 11.88 1.53
CA LYS A 412 22.22 13.07 2.36
C LYS A 412 22.38 14.35 1.53
N GLU A 413 22.99 14.24 0.36
CA GLU A 413 23.20 15.37 -0.55
C GLU A 413 21.92 15.80 -1.27
N GLN A 414 20.86 14.96 -1.22
CA GLN A 414 19.58 15.31 -1.80
C GLN A 414 18.91 16.45 -1.04
N LYS A 415 18.16 17.28 -1.77
CA LYS A 415 17.33 18.34 -1.19
C LYS A 415 16.41 17.84 -0.08
N GLU A 416 15.95 16.60 -0.17
CA GLU A 416 15.07 15.95 0.79
C GLU A 416 15.59 14.54 1.17
N PRO A 417 16.58 14.45 2.07
CA PRO A 417 17.26 13.18 2.41
C PRO A 417 16.34 12.15 3.10
N ASP A 418 15.19 12.58 3.62
CA ASP A 418 14.21 11.70 4.24
C ASP A 418 13.27 11.01 3.23
N VAL A 419 13.36 11.38 1.95
CA VAL A 419 12.59 10.76 0.86
C VAL A 419 13.35 9.56 0.31
N LEU A 420 12.81 8.36 0.53
CA LEU A 420 13.45 7.11 0.10
C LEU A 420 13.13 6.73 -1.35
N SER A 421 12.02 7.21 -1.89
CA SER A 421 11.66 6.98 -3.29
C SER A 421 10.70 8.05 -3.80
N GLU A 422 10.87 8.42 -5.06
CA GLU A 422 9.97 9.33 -5.77
C GLU A 422 9.44 8.61 -7.00
N THR A 423 8.12 8.47 -7.09
CA THR A 423 7.45 7.89 -8.25
C THR A 423 6.48 8.90 -8.84
N LYS A 424 6.53 9.03 -10.16
CA LYS A 424 5.62 9.88 -10.92
C LYS A 424 4.93 9.04 -11.99
N PHE A 425 3.62 9.04 -11.93
CA PHE A 425 2.77 8.36 -12.88
C PHE A 425 1.94 9.39 -13.63
N SER A 426 1.89 9.29 -14.94
CA SER A 426 1.06 10.13 -15.77
C SER A 426 0.47 9.34 -16.93
N ILE A 427 -0.71 9.76 -17.39
CA ILE A 427 -1.37 9.18 -18.55
C ILE A 427 -1.48 10.27 -19.59
N ASP A 428 -1.09 9.97 -20.83
CA ASP A 428 -1.25 10.88 -21.95
C ASP A 428 -2.74 11.12 -22.22
N SER A 429 -3.13 12.32 -22.56
CA SER A 429 -4.53 12.68 -22.84
C SER A 429 -5.15 11.91 -24.01
N LEU A 430 -4.31 11.40 -24.91
CA LEU A 430 -4.71 10.60 -26.08
C LEU A 430 -4.49 9.09 -25.85
N ALA A 431 -4.08 8.66 -24.66
CA ALA A 431 -3.74 7.28 -24.38
C ALA A 431 -4.88 6.30 -24.69
N TYR A 432 -6.11 6.68 -24.41
CA TYR A 432 -7.31 5.87 -24.65
C TYR A 432 -7.88 5.99 -26.07
N LYS A 433 -7.28 6.81 -26.92
CA LYS A 433 -7.78 7.11 -28.27
C LYS A 433 -6.90 6.56 -29.39
N LYS A 434 -5.98 5.65 -29.05
CA LYS A 434 -5.11 5.01 -30.05
C LYS A 434 -5.90 4.06 -30.93
N ASP A 435 -5.65 4.12 -32.22
CA ASP A 435 -6.31 3.30 -33.23
C ASP A 435 -5.70 1.89 -33.37
N SER A 436 -6.31 1.08 -34.23
CA SER A 436 -5.85 -0.28 -34.47
C SER A 436 -4.47 -0.34 -35.15
N THR A 437 -4.11 0.64 -35.94
CA THR A 437 -2.81 0.73 -36.59
C THR A 437 -1.70 0.86 -35.58
N PHE A 438 -1.88 1.81 -34.63
CA PHE A 438 -0.96 1.97 -33.50
C PHE A 438 -0.76 0.66 -32.72
N TRP A 439 -1.86 -0.04 -32.40
CA TRP A 439 -1.76 -1.30 -31.64
C TRP A 439 -1.09 -2.41 -32.45
N THR A 440 -1.31 -2.47 -33.75
CA THR A 440 -0.65 -3.45 -34.61
C THR A 440 0.87 -3.27 -34.66
N GLU A 441 1.33 -2.01 -34.69
CA GLU A 441 2.76 -1.67 -34.64
C GLU A 441 3.39 -1.89 -33.27
N MET A 442 2.62 -1.64 -32.19
CA MET A 442 3.15 -1.69 -30.81
C MET A 442 3.14 -3.10 -30.21
N ARG A 443 2.26 -3.99 -30.66
CA ARG A 443 2.16 -5.35 -30.12
C ARG A 443 3.41 -6.16 -30.44
N PRO A 444 4.09 -6.71 -29.42
CA PRO A 444 5.22 -7.61 -29.64
C PRO A 444 4.79 -9.00 -30.14
N THR A 445 3.49 -9.33 -30.01
CA THR A 445 2.92 -10.61 -30.43
C THR A 445 1.54 -10.39 -31.04
N PRO A 446 1.18 -11.18 -32.09
CA PRO A 446 -0.18 -11.21 -32.60
C PRO A 446 -1.21 -11.57 -31.52
N LEU A 447 -2.47 -11.18 -31.76
CA LEU A 447 -3.57 -11.54 -30.86
C LEU A 447 -3.92 -13.03 -31.03
N THR A 448 -4.16 -13.69 -29.88
CA THR A 448 -4.71 -15.05 -29.86
C THR A 448 -6.19 -15.06 -30.26
N LYS A 449 -6.72 -16.23 -30.65
CA LYS A 449 -8.14 -16.37 -30.98
C LYS A 449 -9.08 -15.92 -29.86
N ASP A 450 -8.74 -16.18 -28.61
CA ASP A 450 -9.52 -15.76 -27.46
C ASP A 450 -9.47 -14.26 -27.24
N GLU A 451 -8.30 -13.64 -27.44
CA GLU A 451 -8.14 -12.20 -27.39
C GLU A 451 -8.95 -11.52 -28.49
N VAL A 452 -8.89 -12.02 -29.73
CA VAL A 452 -9.72 -11.51 -30.84
C VAL A 452 -11.21 -11.63 -30.51
N ARG A 453 -11.63 -12.73 -29.86
CA ARG A 453 -13.01 -12.89 -29.39
C ARG A 453 -13.37 -11.85 -28.33
N GLY A 454 -12.47 -11.62 -27.37
CA GLY A 454 -12.64 -10.59 -26.31
C GLY A 454 -12.83 -9.20 -26.92
N TYR A 455 -12.01 -8.82 -27.90
CA TYR A 455 -12.15 -7.54 -28.62
C TYR A 455 -13.49 -7.41 -29.31
N LYS A 456 -13.89 -8.43 -30.10
CA LYS A 456 -15.19 -8.42 -30.81
C LYS A 456 -16.39 -8.35 -29.85
N THR A 457 -16.29 -9.00 -28.70
CA THR A 457 -17.33 -8.95 -27.67
C THR A 457 -17.46 -7.55 -27.10
N GLU A 458 -16.34 -6.88 -26.82
CA GLU A 458 -16.31 -5.51 -26.30
C GLU A 458 -16.84 -4.49 -27.32
N ASP A 459 -16.45 -4.62 -28.59
CA ASP A 459 -16.97 -3.78 -29.68
C ASP A 459 -18.49 -3.89 -29.78
N SER A 460 -19.00 -5.12 -29.68
CA SER A 460 -20.45 -5.40 -29.70
C SER A 460 -21.17 -4.78 -28.49
N LEU A 461 -20.59 -4.91 -27.30
CA LEU A 461 -21.15 -4.32 -26.06
C LEU A 461 -21.13 -2.79 -26.12
N THR A 462 -20.05 -2.22 -26.61
CA THR A 462 -19.91 -0.76 -26.77
C THR A 462 -20.93 -0.21 -27.79
N LEU A 463 -21.18 -0.93 -28.88
CA LEU A 463 -22.23 -0.58 -29.85
C LEU A 463 -23.63 -0.64 -29.24
N VAL A 464 -23.93 -1.66 -28.45
CA VAL A 464 -25.20 -1.81 -27.72
C VAL A 464 -25.37 -0.67 -26.70
N GLU A 465 -24.33 -0.33 -25.94
CA GLU A 465 -24.36 0.79 -24.99
C GLU A 465 -24.51 2.14 -25.70
N LYS A 466 -23.81 2.36 -26.83
CA LYS A 466 -24.00 3.58 -27.62
C LYS A 466 -25.45 3.71 -28.11
N LYS A 467 -26.03 2.65 -28.71
CA LYS A 467 -27.43 2.63 -29.14
C LYS A 467 -28.39 2.85 -27.98
N LYS A 468 -28.12 2.27 -26.80
CA LYS A 468 -28.93 2.47 -25.59
C LYS A 468 -28.81 3.89 -25.06
N ASN A 469 -27.61 4.47 -25.07
CA ASN A 469 -27.38 5.85 -24.66
C ASN A 469 -27.96 6.85 -25.68
N GLU A 470 -27.90 6.58 -26.96
CA GLU A 470 -28.57 7.39 -28.01
C GLU A 470 -30.09 7.33 -27.88
N GLY A 471 -30.68 6.15 -27.61
CA GLY A 471 -32.10 6.02 -27.29
C GLY A 471 -32.50 6.68 -25.97
N ASP A 472 -31.66 6.68 -24.98
CA ASP A 472 -31.83 7.34 -23.68
C ASP A 472 -31.52 8.86 -23.73
N THR A 473 -30.68 9.36 -24.66
CA THR A 473 -30.46 10.79 -24.85
C THR A 473 -31.69 11.49 -25.43
N LEU A 474 -32.38 10.86 -26.35
CA LEU A 474 -33.68 11.36 -26.86
C LEU A 474 -34.76 11.35 -25.77
N ARG A 475 -34.63 10.52 -24.74
CA ARG A 475 -35.51 10.49 -23.55
C ARG A 475 -35.01 11.40 -22.40
N LYS A 476 -33.69 11.76 -22.36
CA LYS A 476 -33.06 12.51 -21.29
C LYS A 476 -32.85 13.99 -21.56
N GLU A 477 -33.01 14.48 -22.79
CA GLU A 477 -33.10 15.92 -23.04
C GLU A 477 -34.33 16.58 -22.36
N GLY A 478 -35.32 15.74 -21.95
CA GLY A 478 -36.43 16.20 -21.15
C GLY A 478 -36.28 16.12 -19.63
N LYS A 479 -35.29 15.40 -19.09
CA LYS A 479 -35.14 15.23 -17.61
C LYS A 479 -33.67 14.99 -17.22
N LYS A 480 -32.89 16.06 -17.10
CA LYS A 480 -31.89 16.12 -16.02
C LYS A 480 -32.69 16.17 -14.70
N ASN A 481 -33.17 15.02 -14.27
CA ASN A 481 -33.72 14.87 -12.92
C ASN A 481 -32.59 15.12 -11.94
N LYS A 482 -32.44 16.36 -11.49
CA LYS A 482 -31.99 16.56 -10.12
C LYS A 482 -32.96 15.73 -9.29
N LYS A 483 -32.52 14.64 -8.68
CA LYS A 483 -33.31 13.93 -7.67
C LYS A 483 -33.79 15.01 -6.71
N GLY A 484 -35.07 15.36 -6.80
CA GLY A 484 -35.68 16.25 -5.83
C GLY A 484 -35.79 15.53 -4.48
N PHE A 485 -35.87 16.29 -3.41
CA PHE A 485 -36.13 15.78 -2.09
C PHE A 485 -37.34 14.84 -2.09
N GLN A 486 -37.14 13.65 -1.54
CA GLN A 486 -38.23 12.69 -1.30
C GLN A 486 -38.42 12.54 0.22
N PRO A 487 -39.66 12.53 0.73
CA PRO A 487 -39.90 12.40 2.18
C PRO A 487 -39.18 11.21 2.83
N TRP A 488 -38.98 10.11 2.10
CA TRP A 488 -38.24 8.93 2.55
C TRP A 488 -36.76 9.16 2.77
N ASP A 489 -36.19 10.18 2.16
CA ASP A 489 -34.76 10.52 2.32
C ASP A 489 -34.45 10.96 3.76
N ILE A 490 -35.46 11.39 4.52
CA ILE A 490 -35.34 11.66 5.96
C ILE A 490 -35.00 10.38 6.73
N LEU A 491 -35.54 9.24 6.31
CA LEU A 491 -35.32 7.95 6.99
C LEU A 491 -34.13 7.16 6.39
N THR A 492 -33.96 7.23 5.08
CA THR A 492 -32.92 6.44 4.39
C THR A 492 -31.59 7.18 4.25
N GLY A 493 -31.62 8.50 4.36
CA GLY A 493 -30.49 9.37 4.04
C GLY A 493 -30.32 9.55 2.53
N ASP A 494 -29.95 10.75 2.11
CA ASP A 494 -29.47 11.02 0.74
C ASP A 494 -28.59 12.28 0.71
N SER A 495 -27.89 12.52 -0.39
CA SER A 495 -27.02 13.67 -0.56
C SER A 495 -27.44 14.49 -1.78
N TYR A 496 -27.67 15.77 -1.58
CA TYR A 496 -28.14 16.71 -2.58
C TYR A 496 -27.02 17.67 -2.98
N LYS A 497 -26.68 17.66 -4.26
CA LYS A 497 -25.72 18.61 -4.81
C LYS A 497 -26.38 19.98 -4.96
N LEU A 498 -26.01 20.95 -4.13
CA LEU A 498 -26.53 22.31 -4.19
C LEU A 498 -25.80 23.10 -5.27
N THR A 499 -24.46 23.02 -5.30
CA THR A 499 -23.62 23.61 -6.34
C THR A 499 -22.51 22.62 -6.71
N GLU A 500 -21.62 22.97 -7.66
CA GLU A 500 -20.46 22.15 -7.99
C GLU A 500 -19.49 21.92 -6.81
N THR A 501 -19.55 22.79 -5.82
CA THR A 501 -18.66 22.81 -4.68
C THR A 501 -19.36 22.62 -3.35
N SER A 502 -20.69 22.48 -3.31
CA SER A 502 -21.46 22.34 -2.07
C SER A 502 -22.52 21.25 -2.18
N ASN A 503 -22.61 20.45 -1.12
CA ASN A 503 -23.60 19.38 -0.97
C ASN A 503 -24.31 19.53 0.37
N PHE A 504 -25.60 19.21 0.36
CA PHE A 504 -26.39 18.99 1.58
C PHE A 504 -26.67 17.50 1.72
N THR A 505 -26.33 16.93 2.87
CA THR A 505 -26.52 15.50 3.14
C THR A 505 -27.44 15.31 4.34
N ILE A 506 -28.45 14.50 4.16
CA ILE A 506 -29.28 13.95 5.21
C ILE A 506 -28.73 12.58 5.54
N HIS A 507 -28.33 12.35 6.78
CA HIS A 507 -27.87 11.04 7.22
C HIS A 507 -29.05 10.23 7.73
N ALA A 508 -29.09 8.94 7.40
CA ALA A 508 -30.09 8.04 7.96
C ALA A 508 -30.07 8.14 9.50
N PRO A 509 -31.21 8.27 10.17
CA PRO A 509 -31.27 8.29 11.62
C PRO A 509 -30.74 6.97 12.16
N TYR A 510 -30.08 7.05 13.28
CA TYR A 510 -29.65 5.89 14.04
C TYR A 510 -29.98 6.10 15.52
N GLY A 511 -29.95 5.04 16.27
CA GLY A 511 -30.25 5.11 17.67
C GLY A 511 -29.63 3.97 18.45
N GLY A 512 -29.95 3.92 19.71
CA GLY A 512 -29.47 2.89 20.62
C GLY A 512 -30.29 2.85 21.89
N PHE A 513 -29.79 2.11 22.85
CA PHE A 513 -30.38 1.99 24.17
C PHE A 513 -29.33 2.18 25.25
N ASN A 514 -29.66 2.91 26.30
CA ASN A 514 -28.94 2.95 27.57
C ASN A 514 -29.93 3.18 28.73
N THR A 515 -29.51 2.91 29.94
CA THR A 515 -30.40 2.95 31.11
C THR A 515 -30.86 4.35 31.49
N VAL A 516 -30.17 5.40 31.07
CA VAL A 516 -30.48 6.81 31.34
C VAL A 516 -31.54 7.34 30.39
N GLU A 517 -31.37 7.10 29.09
CA GLU A 517 -32.22 7.67 28.04
C GLU A 517 -33.33 6.72 27.59
N GLY A 518 -33.22 5.44 27.97
CA GLY A 518 -33.99 4.38 27.36
C GLY A 518 -33.56 4.22 25.91
N PHE A 519 -34.52 4.03 25.01
CA PHE A 519 -34.26 4.16 23.59
C PHE A 519 -33.93 5.62 23.27
N ASN A 520 -33.05 5.82 22.32
CA ASN A 520 -32.72 7.14 21.81
C ASN A 520 -32.63 7.13 20.29
N ALA A 521 -32.98 8.25 19.68
CA ALA A 521 -32.86 8.47 18.25
C ALA A 521 -31.94 9.65 17.98
N ILE A 522 -31.01 9.48 17.05
CA ILE A 522 -30.03 10.50 16.67
C ILE A 522 -30.21 10.81 15.20
N TYR A 523 -30.36 12.09 14.89
CA TYR A 523 -30.52 12.61 13.55
C TYR A 523 -29.46 13.65 13.24
N ARG A 524 -28.83 13.51 12.08
CA ARG A 524 -27.77 14.41 11.63
C ARG A 524 -28.02 14.85 10.21
N THR A 525 -27.79 16.14 9.94
CA THR A 525 -27.62 16.65 8.58
C THR A 525 -26.27 17.31 8.45
N SER A 526 -25.78 17.49 7.25
CA SER A 526 -24.53 18.21 7.02
C SER A 526 -24.59 19.03 5.73
N LEU A 527 -24.12 20.27 5.84
CA LEU A 527 -23.87 21.17 4.72
C LEU A 527 -22.36 21.22 4.50
N TYR A 528 -21.94 20.75 3.34
CA TYR A 528 -20.53 20.69 2.94
C TYR A 528 -20.25 21.71 1.85
N LYS A 529 -19.18 22.47 1.99
CA LYS A 529 -18.68 23.39 0.97
C LYS A 529 -17.18 23.29 0.80
N ARG A 530 -16.74 23.29 -0.45
CA ARG A 530 -15.33 23.23 -0.84
C ARG A 530 -14.93 24.44 -1.67
N TRP A 531 -13.80 25.02 -1.34
CA TRP A 531 -13.16 26.07 -2.15
C TRP A 531 -11.79 25.58 -2.60
N VAL A 532 -11.45 25.87 -3.84
CA VAL A 532 -10.14 25.57 -4.41
C VAL A 532 -9.50 26.87 -4.84
N LYS A 533 -8.43 27.27 -4.16
CA LYS A 533 -7.59 28.37 -4.60
C LYS A 533 -6.65 27.82 -5.66
N LYS A 534 -6.74 28.32 -6.88
CA LYS A 534 -5.89 27.95 -8.01
C LYS A 534 -4.78 28.95 -8.18
N ASP A 535 -3.64 28.51 -8.69
CA ASP A 535 -2.56 29.36 -9.15
C ASP A 535 -3.05 30.15 -10.38
N SER A 536 -2.81 31.45 -10.39
CA SER A 536 -3.23 32.33 -11.48
C SER A 536 -2.54 31.98 -12.81
N LEU A 537 -1.29 31.51 -12.77
CA LEU A 537 -0.48 31.22 -13.96
C LEU A 537 -0.74 29.80 -14.51
N ASN A 538 -0.82 28.81 -13.65
CA ASN A 538 -0.84 27.39 -14.05
C ASN A 538 -2.20 26.72 -13.87
N LYS A 539 -3.23 27.42 -13.35
CA LYS A 539 -4.55 26.88 -12.99
C LYS A 539 -4.51 25.64 -12.07
N LYS A 540 -3.35 25.28 -11.53
CA LYS A 540 -3.20 24.18 -10.57
C LYS A 540 -3.79 24.55 -9.22
N ALA A 541 -4.42 23.60 -8.56
CA ALA A 541 -4.96 23.79 -7.21
C ALA A 541 -3.81 23.99 -6.21
N LEU A 542 -3.66 25.20 -5.68
CA LEU A 542 -2.70 25.53 -4.63
C LEU A 542 -3.18 25.06 -3.26
N HIS A 543 -4.43 25.40 -2.93
CA HIS A 543 -5.04 25.07 -1.66
C HIS A 543 -6.51 24.68 -1.83
N THR A 544 -6.93 23.69 -1.04
CA THR A 544 -8.33 23.28 -0.94
C THR A 544 -8.79 23.53 0.50
N TYR A 545 -9.83 24.33 0.65
CA TYR A 545 -10.50 24.57 1.92
C TYR A 545 -11.84 23.85 1.92
N ARG A 546 -12.21 23.32 3.09
CA ARG A 546 -13.48 22.60 3.28
C ARG A 546 -14.14 23.11 4.55
N LEU A 547 -15.42 23.40 4.45
CA LEU A 547 -16.27 23.70 5.61
C LEU A 547 -17.43 22.70 5.62
N GLU A 548 -17.65 22.11 6.77
CA GLU A 548 -18.82 21.27 7.03
C GLU A 548 -19.56 21.84 8.25
N VAL A 549 -20.83 22.09 8.08
CA VAL A 549 -21.73 22.51 9.16
C VAL A 549 -22.74 21.39 9.38
N SER A 550 -22.78 20.87 10.60
CA SER A 550 -23.57 19.67 10.91
C SER A 550 -24.35 19.89 12.23
N PRO A 551 -25.65 20.17 12.18
CA PRO A 551 -26.53 20.01 13.32
C PRO A 551 -26.72 18.53 13.63
N VAL A 552 -26.68 18.20 14.92
CA VAL A 552 -26.97 16.86 15.46
C VAL A 552 -28.08 17.02 16.49
N LEU A 553 -29.15 16.29 16.30
CA LEU A 553 -30.29 16.23 17.23
C LEU A 553 -30.38 14.84 17.82
N ARG A 554 -30.75 14.77 19.09
CA ARG A 554 -30.92 13.51 19.84
C ARG A 554 -32.18 13.62 20.68
N TYR A 555 -33.02 12.61 20.57
CA TYR A 555 -34.19 12.46 21.41
C TYR A 555 -34.06 11.25 22.33
N SER A 556 -34.26 11.44 23.59
CA SER A 556 -34.19 10.45 24.67
C SER A 556 -35.61 10.10 25.11
N PHE A 557 -36.09 8.89 24.80
CA PHE A 557 -37.49 8.53 25.07
C PHE A 557 -37.84 8.40 26.57
N ALA A 558 -36.96 7.79 27.38
CA ALA A 558 -37.23 7.65 28.82
C ALA A 558 -37.07 8.97 29.60
N ARG A 559 -36.41 9.96 29.04
CA ARG A 559 -36.25 11.31 29.61
C ARG A 559 -37.23 12.31 29.02
N GLU A 560 -37.93 11.95 27.94
CA GLU A 560 -38.79 12.85 27.16
C GLU A 560 -38.10 14.17 26.80
N LYS A 561 -36.83 14.08 26.43
CA LYS A 561 -35.97 15.24 26.25
C LYS A 561 -35.24 15.25 24.93
N ALA A 562 -35.35 16.36 24.20
CA ALA A 562 -34.54 16.64 23.03
C ALA A 562 -33.26 17.37 23.43
N THR A 563 -32.12 16.93 22.90
CA THR A 563 -30.82 17.58 23.03
C THR A 563 -30.17 17.66 21.66
N GLY A 564 -29.15 18.49 21.51
CA GLY A 564 -28.44 18.61 20.26
C GLY A 564 -27.29 19.60 20.33
N PHE A 565 -26.49 19.60 19.29
CA PHE A 565 -25.40 20.54 19.12
C PHE A 565 -25.16 20.86 17.64
N LEU A 566 -24.48 21.95 17.40
CA LEU A 566 -24.06 22.39 16.10
C LEU A 566 -22.54 22.21 15.99
N ARG A 567 -22.08 21.61 14.90
CA ARG A 567 -20.67 21.42 14.60
C ARG A 567 -20.29 22.21 13.37
N PHE A 568 -19.20 22.98 13.48
CA PHE A 568 -18.49 23.61 12.38
C PHE A 568 -17.13 22.95 12.25
N ASP A 569 -16.81 22.35 11.10
CA ASP A 569 -15.53 21.70 10.84
C ASP A 569 -14.87 22.39 9.63
N PHE A 570 -13.86 23.15 9.87
CA PHE A 570 -13.09 23.83 8.85
C PHE A 570 -11.73 23.14 8.66
N ARG A 571 -11.43 22.76 7.42
CA ARG A 571 -10.18 22.06 7.06
C ARG A 571 -9.44 22.81 5.98
N ALA A 572 -8.15 23.01 6.21
CA ALA A 572 -7.17 23.48 5.23
C ALA A 572 -6.07 22.43 5.06
N LYS A 573 -5.06 22.72 4.26
CA LYS A 573 -3.95 21.81 4.00
C LYS A 573 -3.25 21.34 5.30
N ASP A 574 -2.91 22.30 6.15
CA ASP A 574 -2.04 22.04 7.30
C ASP A 574 -2.76 22.20 8.66
N TYR A 575 -4.00 22.69 8.66
CA TYR A 575 -4.76 22.85 9.89
C TYR A 575 -6.24 22.48 9.75
N ARG A 576 -6.81 22.09 10.88
CA ARG A 576 -8.23 21.82 11.05
C ARG A 576 -8.71 22.54 12.29
N LEU A 577 -9.84 23.21 12.18
CA LEU A 577 -10.54 23.87 13.27
C LEU A 577 -11.93 23.27 13.37
N THR A 578 -12.31 22.78 14.56
CA THR A 578 -13.65 22.27 14.82
C THR A 578 -14.22 23.02 16.00
N LEU A 579 -15.38 23.65 15.82
CA LEU A 579 -16.16 24.31 16.86
C LEU A 579 -17.47 23.55 17.03
N GLU A 580 -17.79 23.17 18.25
CA GLU A 580 -19.02 22.47 18.60
C GLU A 580 -19.67 23.18 19.79
N GLY A 581 -21.00 23.26 19.82
CA GLY A 581 -21.69 23.83 20.95
C GLY A 581 -23.16 23.43 20.99
N GLY A 582 -23.68 23.25 22.20
CA GLY A 582 -25.05 22.84 22.42
C GLY A 582 -25.22 22.12 23.76
N ARG A 583 -26.31 21.32 23.85
CA ARG A 583 -26.57 20.43 24.98
C ARG A 583 -26.55 18.99 24.53
N TYR A 584 -25.70 18.15 25.16
CA TYR A 584 -25.58 16.75 24.79
C TYR A 584 -25.10 15.87 25.94
N VAL A 585 -25.30 14.56 25.78
CA VAL A 585 -24.76 13.57 26.72
C VAL A 585 -23.37 13.12 26.30
N ARG A 586 -22.50 12.83 27.27
CA ARG A 586 -21.15 12.34 27.04
C ARG A 586 -20.79 11.23 28.03
N GLN A 587 -19.95 10.29 27.62
CA GLN A 587 -19.38 9.31 28.54
C GLN A 587 -18.44 9.99 29.53
N TYR A 588 -18.34 9.46 30.78
CA TYR A 588 -17.39 9.96 31.79
C TYR A 588 -15.94 9.85 31.28
N ASN A 589 -15.59 8.75 30.59
CA ASN A 589 -14.33 8.66 29.89
C ASN A 589 -14.43 9.45 28.56
N SER A 590 -13.62 10.51 28.46
CA SER A 590 -13.64 11.43 27.33
C SER A 590 -13.21 10.81 25.99
N GLU A 591 -12.52 9.66 26.01
CA GLU A 591 -12.15 8.90 24.81
C GLU A 591 -13.31 8.04 24.27
N GLU A 592 -14.45 8.02 24.98
CA GLU A 592 -15.69 7.31 24.61
C GLU A 592 -15.47 5.85 24.18
N PRO A 593 -14.89 5.02 25.06
CA PRO A 593 -14.42 3.67 24.69
C PRO A 593 -15.55 2.70 24.30
N ILE A 594 -16.80 3.00 24.69
CA ILE A 594 -17.93 2.10 24.44
C ILE A 594 -18.76 2.61 23.27
N HIS A 595 -18.74 1.87 22.18
CA HIS A 595 -19.55 2.20 21.01
C HIS A 595 -21.05 2.00 21.29
N HIS A 596 -21.90 2.91 20.81
CA HIS A 596 -23.34 2.87 21.05
C HIS A 596 -24.00 1.53 20.72
N PHE A 597 -23.64 0.91 19.62
CA PHE A 597 -24.15 -0.41 19.23
C PHE A 597 -23.76 -1.49 20.24
N VAL A 598 -22.50 -1.50 20.68
CA VAL A 598 -22.00 -2.46 21.68
C VAL A 598 -22.76 -2.25 23.00
N ASN A 599 -22.91 -0.99 23.43
CA ASN A 599 -23.68 -0.68 24.64
C ASN A 599 -25.14 -1.14 24.53
N THR A 600 -25.79 -0.86 23.41
CA THR A 600 -27.19 -1.31 23.17
C THR A 600 -27.30 -2.82 23.31
N PHE A 601 -26.38 -3.56 22.69
CA PHE A 601 -26.37 -5.01 22.80
C PHE A 601 -26.11 -5.49 24.22
N THR A 602 -25.09 -4.98 24.92
CA THR A 602 -24.74 -5.41 26.28
C THR A 602 -25.84 -5.06 27.27
N THR A 603 -26.48 -3.89 27.13
CA THR A 603 -27.53 -3.45 28.03
C THR A 603 -28.83 -4.24 27.79
N LEU A 604 -29.29 -4.33 26.55
CA LEU A 604 -30.58 -5.00 26.24
C LEU A 604 -30.53 -6.52 26.35
N VAL A 605 -29.43 -7.13 25.94
CA VAL A 605 -29.30 -8.59 25.83
C VAL A 605 -28.65 -9.19 27.08
N LEU A 606 -27.55 -8.60 27.55
CA LEU A 606 -26.77 -9.14 28.66
C LEU A 606 -27.18 -8.55 30.01
N GLY A 607 -27.93 -7.44 30.08
CA GLY A 607 -28.31 -6.78 31.32
C GLY A 607 -27.19 -5.96 31.97
N ASP A 608 -26.12 -5.63 31.22
CA ASP A 608 -24.96 -4.91 31.74
C ASP A 608 -24.99 -3.42 31.36
N ASN A 609 -25.07 -2.53 32.35
CA ASN A 609 -24.96 -1.09 32.16
C ASN A 609 -23.49 -0.63 32.29
N LEU A 610 -22.71 -0.79 31.25
CA LEU A 610 -21.29 -0.49 31.25
C LEU A 610 -20.99 0.97 30.90
N MET A 611 -21.77 1.60 30.02
CA MET A 611 -21.60 2.98 29.57
C MET A 611 -22.25 3.95 30.57
N LYS A 612 -21.43 4.71 31.28
CA LYS A 612 -21.87 5.76 32.19
C LYS A 612 -21.77 7.11 31.53
N ILE A 613 -22.83 7.90 31.60
CA ILE A 613 -22.95 9.17 30.86
C ILE A 613 -23.42 10.31 31.79
N TYR A 614 -23.03 11.52 31.43
CA TYR A 614 -23.51 12.76 32.07
C TYR A 614 -23.97 13.75 30.99
N GLU A 615 -24.77 14.74 31.36
CA GLU A 615 -25.23 15.81 30.45
C GLU A 615 -24.34 17.03 30.57
N ARG A 616 -24.12 17.73 29.48
CA ARG A 616 -23.40 18.99 29.42
C ARG A 616 -24.02 20.00 28.45
N ASP A 617 -24.07 21.26 28.91
CA ASP A 617 -24.18 22.42 28.01
C ASP A 617 -22.74 22.85 27.71
N PHE A 618 -22.37 22.90 26.44
CA PHE A 618 -20.93 23.01 26.11
C PHE A 618 -20.60 23.84 24.90
N VAL A 619 -19.38 24.34 24.89
CA VAL A 619 -18.69 24.87 23.70
C VAL A 619 -17.28 24.27 23.67
N ASP A 620 -16.98 23.51 22.63
CA ASP A 620 -15.68 22.88 22.41
C ASP A 620 -15.00 23.47 21.18
N LEU A 621 -13.77 23.93 21.30
CA LEU A 621 -12.92 24.38 20.22
C LEU A 621 -11.73 23.45 20.08
N ASN A 622 -11.63 22.74 18.96
CA ASN A 622 -10.52 21.86 18.65
C ASN A 622 -9.71 22.44 17.50
N TYR A 623 -8.43 22.67 17.74
CA TYR A 623 -7.49 23.12 16.76
C TYR A 623 -6.39 22.10 16.55
N ARG A 624 -6.13 21.73 15.30
CA ARG A 624 -5.01 20.85 14.93
C ARG A 624 -4.19 21.54 13.86
N HIS A 625 -2.89 21.64 14.08
CA HIS A 625 -1.94 22.19 13.13
C HIS A 625 -0.79 21.23 12.88
N ARG A 626 -0.47 21.06 11.61
CA ARG A 626 0.72 20.32 11.18
C ARG A 626 1.77 21.32 10.74
N PHE A 627 2.75 21.58 11.59
CA PHE A 627 3.84 22.50 11.25
C PHE A 627 4.66 21.98 10.07
N ASN A 628 4.93 20.70 10.09
CA ASN A 628 5.58 19.97 9.02
C ASN A 628 5.23 18.48 9.13
N ASP A 629 5.89 17.65 8.32
CA ASP A 629 5.63 16.22 8.32
C ASP A 629 6.09 15.49 9.59
N LYS A 630 6.93 16.11 10.42
CA LYS A 630 7.49 15.54 11.66
C LYS A 630 6.81 16.04 12.93
N PHE A 631 6.20 17.22 12.91
CA PHE A 631 5.61 17.87 14.10
C PHE A 631 4.17 18.28 13.86
N ALA A 632 3.33 17.95 14.83
CA ALA A 632 1.93 18.38 14.85
C ALA A 632 1.53 18.85 16.24
N LEU A 633 0.67 19.87 16.29
CA LEU A 633 0.04 20.41 17.48
C LEU A 633 -1.43 20.07 17.46
N ARG A 634 -1.97 19.70 18.61
CA ARG A 634 -3.40 19.71 18.92
C ARG A 634 -3.65 20.61 20.08
N SER A 635 -4.72 21.36 20.03
CA SER A 635 -5.20 22.17 21.14
C SER A 635 -6.71 22.00 21.24
N ASN A 636 -7.21 21.72 22.44
CA ASN A 636 -8.62 21.60 22.73
C ASN A 636 -8.97 22.56 23.87
N TRP A 637 -10.03 23.34 23.66
CA TRP A 637 -10.57 24.25 24.66
C TRP A 637 -12.04 23.91 24.83
N SER A 638 -12.42 23.56 26.05
CA SER A 638 -13.76 23.10 26.41
C SER A 638 -14.32 23.93 27.53
N TRP A 639 -15.43 24.58 27.31
CA TRP A 639 -16.28 25.13 28.33
C TRP A 639 -17.53 24.28 28.45
N ALA A 640 -17.90 23.86 29.67
CA ALA A 640 -19.06 23.02 29.84
C ALA A 640 -19.70 23.21 31.22
N LYS A 641 -21.03 23.40 31.27
CA LYS A 641 -21.83 23.22 32.45
C LYS A 641 -22.30 21.78 32.52
N ARG A 642 -21.95 21.05 33.55
CA ARG A 642 -22.10 19.60 33.67
C ARG A 642 -23.15 19.25 34.71
N SER A 643 -23.94 18.20 34.44
CA SER A 643 -24.98 17.69 35.34
C SER A 643 -24.97 16.17 35.34
N GLU A 644 -25.11 15.60 36.52
CA GLU A 644 -25.24 14.17 36.71
C GLU A 644 -26.56 13.66 36.13
N LEU A 645 -26.57 12.43 35.67
CA LEU A 645 -27.73 11.75 35.15
C LEU A 645 -27.97 10.44 35.88
N PHE A 646 -29.22 10.06 36.02
CA PHE A 646 -29.67 8.84 36.68
C PHE A 646 -30.38 7.91 35.72
N ASN A 647 -30.46 6.61 36.05
CA ASN A 647 -31.21 5.64 35.27
C ASN A 647 -32.70 5.99 35.30
N ASN A 648 -33.32 6.03 34.10
CA ASN A 648 -34.76 6.25 33.93
C ASN A 648 -35.45 5.05 33.25
N SER A 649 -34.70 4.00 32.91
CA SER A 649 -35.22 2.80 32.29
C SER A 649 -34.60 1.56 32.90
N SER A 650 -35.46 0.60 33.23
CA SER A 650 -35.09 -0.75 33.65
C SER A 650 -35.38 -1.80 32.56
N TYR A 651 -35.75 -1.36 31.36
CA TYR A 651 -36.13 -2.25 30.26
C TYR A 651 -34.94 -3.08 29.80
N THR A 652 -35.12 -4.39 29.66
CA THR A 652 -34.19 -5.36 29.10
C THR A 652 -34.94 -6.42 28.30
N LEU A 653 -34.34 -6.96 27.28
CA LEU A 653 -34.91 -8.06 26.49
C LEU A 653 -34.76 -9.41 27.23
N PHE A 654 -33.63 -9.61 27.89
CA PHE A 654 -33.33 -10.82 28.63
C PHE A 654 -32.67 -10.49 29.97
N LYS A 655 -33.04 -11.20 31.03
CA LYS A 655 -32.44 -11.06 32.37
C LYS A 655 -31.32 -12.10 32.55
N ILE A 656 -30.24 -11.95 31.81
CA ILE A 656 -29.15 -12.94 31.81
C ILE A 656 -28.24 -12.76 33.01
N ASN A 657 -27.77 -11.53 33.25
CA ASN A 657 -26.73 -11.28 34.24
C ASN A 657 -27.25 -10.64 35.55
N ARG A 658 -28.32 -9.84 35.50
CA ARG A 658 -28.81 -9.05 36.64
C ARG A 658 -30.32 -8.79 36.56
N ASP A 659 -30.96 -8.71 37.71
CA ASP A 659 -32.36 -8.29 37.82
C ASP A 659 -32.53 -6.76 37.73
N GLN A 660 -31.50 -6.01 38.09
CA GLN A 660 -31.51 -4.55 38.05
C GLN A 660 -30.17 -4.02 37.50
N TYR A 661 -30.26 -2.93 36.78
CA TYR A 661 -29.07 -2.26 36.27
C TYR A 661 -28.28 -1.58 37.39
N THR A 662 -26.95 -1.58 37.26
CA THR A 662 -26.08 -0.76 38.12
C THR A 662 -26.39 0.72 37.92
N PRO A 663 -26.26 1.56 38.99
CA PRO A 663 -26.40 3.00 38.87
C PRO A 663 -25.57 3.59 37.73
N ASN A 664 -25.99 4.73 37.19
CA ASN A 664 -25.24 5.43 36.13
C ASN A 664 -23.95 6.09 36.67
N ALA A 665 -23.63 5.95 37.94
CA ALA A 665 -22.38 6.40 38.53
C ALA A 665 -21.25 5.38 38.22
N PRO A 666 -20.09 5.81 37.72
CA PRO A 666 -18.91 4.95 37.59
C PRO A 666 -18.44 4.42 38.94
N VAL A 667 -17.80 3.24 38.95
CA VAL A 667 -17.14 2.69 40.13
C VAL A 667 -15.62 2.88 39.98
N ASN A 668 -15.00 3.42 41.04
CA ASN A 668 -13.58 3.71 41.06
C ASN A 668 -12.93 3.18 42.34
N THR A 669 -11.66 2.82 42.29
CA THR A 669 -10.90 2.27 43.42
C THR A 669 -10.24 3.34 44.31
N GLU A 670 -10.09 4.58 43.83
CA GLU A 670 -9.41 5.66 44.55
C GLU A 670 -10.37 6.55 45.35
N ILE A 671 -11.61 6.66 44.90
CA ILE A 671 -12.61 7.52 45.52
C ILE A 671 -13.88 6.76 45.88
N PRO A 672 -14.51 7.05 47.01
CA PRO A 672 -15.69 6.30 47.48
C PRO A 672 -16.94 6.58 46.65
N THR A 673 -17.03 7.75 46.04
CA THR A 673 -18.15 8.12 45.18
C THR A 673 -17.68 8.94 43.96
N THR A 674 -18.29 8.70 42.82
CA THR A 674 -18.08 9.47 41.60
C THR A 674 -19.21 10.44 41.31
N SER A 675 -20.21 10.50 42.20
CA SER A 675 -21.31 11.46 42.16
C SER A 675 -20.79 12.90 42.27
N PHE A 676 -21.36 13.82 41.56
CA PHE A 676 -20.93 15.20 41.54
C PHE A 676 -22.11 16.19 41.51
N GLN A 677 -21.92 17.33 42.11
CA GLN A 677 -22.87 18.42 41.98
C GLN A 677 -22.73 19.14 40.64
N PRO A 678 -23.82 19.71 40.11
CA PRO A 678 -23.74 20.51 38.89
C PRO A 678 -22.61 21.54 38.97
N ASN A 679 -21.71 21.54 38.00
CA ASN A 679 -20.56 22.44 38.01
C ASN A 679 -20.28 22.99 36.62
N THR A 680 -19.48 24.02 36.56
CA THR A 680 -18.99 24.59 35.29
C THR A 680 -17.49 24.33 35.21
N ALA A 681 -17.02 23.90 34.09
CA ALA A 681 -15.61 23.66 33.83
C ALA A 681 -15.14 24.39 32.56
N PHE A 682 -13.99 25.04 32.67
CA PHE A 682 -13.22 25.50 31.53
C PHE A 682 -11.86 24.83 31.52
N ILE A 683 -11.62 24.02 30.49
CA ILE A 683 -10.43 23.15 30.36
C ILE A 683 -9.71 23.44 29.08
N GLY A 684 -8.41 23.69 29.15
CA GLY A 684 -7.50 23.75 28.00
C GLY A 684 -6.60 22.52 27.92
N MET A 685 -6.38 22.00 26.74
CA MET A 685 -5.41 20.95 26.47
C MET A 685 -4.52 21.35 25.29
N VAL A 686 -3.24 21.12 25.42
CA VAL A 686 -2.24 21.27 24.35
C VAL A 686 -1.46 19.97 24.25
N SER A 687 -1.40 19.39 23.05
CA SER A 687 -0.68 18.16 22.78
C SER A 687 0.25 18.34 21.60
N LEU A 688 1.51 17.95 21.76
CA LEU A 688 2.56 17.96 20.74
C LEU A 688 2.88 16.52 20.34
N GLU A 689 2.86 16.24 19.05
CA GLU A 689 3.30 14.96 18.48
C GLU A 689 4.56 15.18 17.66
N ALA A 690 5.59 14.37 17.91
CA ALA A 690 6.85 14.41 17.17
C ALA A 690 7.20 13.05 16.58
N ARG A 691 7.70 13.06 15.34
CA ARG A 691 8.21 11.89 14.58
C ARG A 691 9.59 12.21 14.02
N PRO A 692 10.63 12.21 14.86
CA PRO A 692 11.95 12.79 14.52
C PRO A 692 12.63 12.14 13.31
N TRP A 693 12.46 10.83 13.13
CA TRP A 693 13.14 10.05 12.08
C TRP A 693 12.18 9.60 10.96
N GLN A 694 11.08 10.35 10.73
CA GLN A 694 10.09 10.00 9.73
C GLN A 694 10.69 9.96 8.33
N LYS A 695 10.49 8.84 7.63
CA LYS A 695 10.83 8.64 6.23
C LYS A 695 9.59 8.73 5.33
N TYR A 696 9.81 9.05 4.06
CA TYR A 696 8.75 9.34 3.11
C TYR A 696 8.97 8.62 1.79
N ARG A 697 7.86 8.45 1.07
CA ARG A 697 7.85 8.24 -0.38
C ARG A 697 7.11 9.41 -1.01
N ILE A 698 7.52 9.82 -2.20
CA ILE A 698 6.76 10.80 -3.00
C ILE A 698 6.07 10.02 -4.11
N ARG A 699 4.76 10.17 -4.22
CA ARG A 699 3.97 9.62 -5.31
C ARG A 699 3.16 10.75 -5.96
N ASN A 700 3.41 11.00 -7.25
CA ASN A 700 2.76 12.09 -7.99
C ASN A 700 2.85 13.45 -7.27
N GLY A 701 4.03 13.77 -6.74
CA GLY A 701 4.29 15.01 -6.02
C GLY A 701 3.67 15.10 -4.62
N ARG A 702 3.06 14.01 -4.11
CA ARG A 702 2.51 13.94 -2.75
C ARG A 702 3.43 13.11 -1.87
N LYS A 703 3.85 13.69 -0.76
CA LYS A 703 4.59 12.95 0.27
C LYS A 703 3.66 11.98 1.01
N GLN A 704 4.05 10.72 1.04
CA GLN A 704 3.41 9.66 1.81
C GLN A 704 4.39 9.20 2.89
N ARG A 705 3.93 9.13 4.13
CA ARG A 705 4.75 8.62 5.24
C ARG A 705 5.00 7.14 5.05
N ILE A 706 6.22 6.72 5.37
CA ILE A 706 6.53 5.30 5.51
C ILE A 706 6.22 4.93 6.95
N ASP A 707 5.25 4.06 7.14
CA ASP A 707 4.82 3.64 8.46
C ASP A 707 5.98 3.00 9.23
N ASN A 708 5.96 3.22 10.55
CA ASN A 708 6.92 2.66 11.49
C ASN A 708 8.40 3.06 11.28
N SER A 709 8.69 4.02 10.40
CA SER A 709 10.05 4.53 10.23
C SER A 709 10.55 5.31 11.45
N SER A 710 9.67 6.02 12.14
CA SER A 710 9.96 6.82 13.34
C SER A 710 9.15 6.36 14.55
N PRO A 711 9.65 6.50 15.78
CA PRO A 711 8.76 6.50 16.94
C PRO A 711 7.82 7.71 16.87
N ILE A 712 6.68 7.56 17.53
CA ILE A 712 5.75 8.65 17.81
C ILE A 712 6.00 9.07 19.25
N LEU A 713 6.43 10.28 19.43
CA LEU A 713 6.61 10.90 20.75
C LEU A 713 5.44 11.86 20.97
N SER A 714 4.81 11.82 22.12
CA SER A 714 3.72 12.72 22.48
C SER A 714 4.00 13.40 23.82
N PHE A 715 3.68 14.67 23.88
CA PHE A 715 3.60 15.46 25.09
C PHE A 715 2.21 16.06 25.16
N GLU A 716 1.54 15.96 26.31
CA GLU A 716 0.24 16.57 26.53
C GLU A 716 0.24 17.31 27.86
N TYR A 717 -0.29 18.52 27.85
CA TYR A 717 -0.59 19.30 29.01
C TYR A 717 -2.08 19.66 29.04
N ARG A 718 -2.76 19.37 30.14
CA ARG A 718 -4.18 19.64 30.31
C ARG A 718 -4.37 20.42 31.63
N LYS A 719 -5.09 21.54 31.53
CA LYS A 719 -5.34 22.45 32.65
C LYS A 719 -6.81 22.76 32.80
N GLY A 720 -7.32 22.63 34.02
CA GLY A 720 -8.58 23.20 34.49
C GLY A 720 -8.33 24.61 35.02
N PHE A 721 -9.11 25.60 34.57
CA PHE A 721 -8.93 27.01 34.94
C PHE A 721 -10.00 27.42 35.93
N ASN A 722 -9.64 27.57 37.22
CA ASN A 722 -10.57 28.04 38.23
C ASN A 722 -10.92 29.53 38.05
N GLY A 723 -12.18 29.90 38.23
CA GLY A 723 -12.69 31.26 38.16
C GLY A 723 -12.95 31.78 36.75
N LEU A 724 -12.26 31.27 35.72
CA LEU A 724 -12.44 31.71 34.35
C LEU A 724 -13.74 31.16 33.76
N PHE A 725 -14.61 32.04 33.24
CA PHE A 725 -15.96 31.69 32.75
C PHE A 725 -16.82 30.94 33.78
N ASN A 726 -16.71 31.29 35.05
CA ASN A 726 -17.37 30.64 36.20
C ASN A 726 -16.97 29.18 36.40
N SER A 727 -15.81 28.81 35.96
CA SER A 727 -15.27 27.46 36.12
C SER A 727 -14.89 27.23 37.58
N SER A 728 -15.26 26.05 38.10
CA SER A 728 -14.93 25.60 39.47
C SER A 728 -13.82 24.54 39.48
N VAL A 729 -13.27 24.16 38.32
CA VAL A 729 -12.23 23.13 38.25
C VAL A 729 -10.84 23.74 38.31
N ASP A 730 -9.94 23.11 39.08
CA ASP A 730 -8.55 23.51 39.23
C ASP A 730 -7.64 22.28 39.26
N PHE A 731 -6.97 21.99 38.14
CA PHE A 731 -6.04 20.89 38.01
C PHE A 731 -5.04 21.13 36.88
N ASP A 732 -3.89 20.49 37.00
CA ASP A 732 -2.83 20.47 35.99
C ASP A 732 -2.34 19.04 35.78
N LEU A 733 -2.44 18.51 34.55
CA LEU A 733 -1.95 17.20 34.16
C LEU A 733 -0.89 17.32 33.07
N ILE A 734 0.24 16.65 33.28
CA ILE A 734 1.26 16.44 32.23
C ILE A 734 1.33 14.97 31.88
N GLU A 735 1.39 14.67 30.58
CA GLU A 735 1.54 13.30 30.07
C GLU A 735 2.63 13.26 29.00
N LEU A 736 3.48 12.23 29.06
CA LEU A 736 4.46 11.86 28.05
C LEU A 736 4.12 10.49 27.47
N GLY A 737 4.29 10.33 26.18
CA GLY A 737 4.03 9.06 25.51
C GLY A 737 5.07 8.75 24.42
N ILE A 738 5.32 7.46 24.26
CA ILE A 738 6.11 6.92 23.15
C ILE A 738 5.40 5.70 22.56
N ARG A 739 5.29 5.64 21.24
CA ARG A 739 4.81 4.47 20.52
C ARG A 739 5.78 4.12 19.39
N LYS A 740 6.17 2.84 19.31
CA LYS A 740 7.08 2.35 18.28
C LYS A 740 6.79 0.90 17.91
N GLN A 741 6.80 0.61 16.63
CA GLN A 741 6.83 -0.75 16.12
C GLN A 741 8.27 -1.16 15.79
N LEU A 742 8.71 -2.30 16.33
CA LEU A 742 10.05 -2.84 16.20
C LEU A 742 10.03 -4.18 15.45
N LYS A 743 10.75 -4.28 14.34
CA LYS A 743 10.95 -5.55 13.63
C LYS A 743 11.98 -6.40 14.37
N ILE A 744 11.58 -7.52 14.97
CA ILE A 744 12.46 -8.44 15.70
C ILE A 744 13.01 -9.51 14.75
N GLY A 745 13.96 -9.10 13.95
CA GLY A 745 14.57 -9.96 12.94
C GLY A 745 13.53 -10.57 11.99
N ILE A 746 13.61 -11.89 11.81
CA ILE A 746 12.65 -12.67 11.00
C ILE A 746 11.52 -13.28 11.83
N ARG A 747 11.56 -13.12 13.16
CA ARG A 747 10.66 -13.84 14.08
C ARG A 747 9.30 -13.18 14.21
N GLY A 748 9.24 -11.86 14.10
CA GLY A 748 8.00 -11.13 14.24
C GLY A 748 8.19 -9.62 14.38
N VAL A 749 7.14 -8.96 14.84
CA VAL A 749 7.06 -7.52 15.03
C VAL A 749 6.56 -7.26 16.44
N LEU A 750 7.23 -6.39 17.16
CA LEU A 750 6.85 -5.94 18.50
C LEU A 750 6.34 -4.50 18.42
N ASP A 751 5.09 -4.29 18.78
CA ASP A 751 4.51 -2.98 19.01
C ASP A 751 4.63 -2.65 20.50
N VAL A 752 5.14 -1.45 20.80
CA VAL A 752 5.30 -0.94 22.16
C VAL A 752 4.67 0.42 22.26
N SER A 753 3.86 0.62 23.28
CA SER A 753 3.31 1.91 23.66
C SER A 753 3.51 2.11 25.18
N ALA A 754 4.21 3.16 25.55
CA ALA A 754 4.38 3.56 26.94
C ALA A 754 3.86 4.98 27.13
N ARG A 755 3.09 5.21 28.19
CA ARG A 755 2.58 6.53 28.59
C ARG A 755 2.75 6.68 30.10
N GLY A 756 3.24 7.84 30.51
CA GLY A 756 3.31 8.20 31.91
C GLY A 756 2.87 9.63 32.11
N GLY A 757 2.25 9.92 33.21
CA GLY A 757 1.78 11.26 33.53
C GLY A 757 1.61 11.49 35.01
N ALA A 758 1.48 12.77 35.37
CA ALA A 758 1.32 13.22 36.73
C ALA A 758 0.39 14.43 36.82
N PHE A 759 -0.49 14.42 37.80
CA PHE A 759 -1.22 15.62 38.17
C PHE A 759 -0.34 16.48 39.09
N LEU A 760 0.08 17.62 38.56
CA LEU A 760 0.87 18.60 39.34
C LEU A 760 0.00 19.37 40.31
N ASN A 761 -1.28 19.49 40.04
CA ASN A 761 -2.32 20.08 40.82
C ASN A 761 -3.63 19.29 40.60
N ALA A 762 -4.38 19.07 41.68
CA ALA A 762 -5.67 18.38 41.67
C ALA A 762 -6.60 18.93 42.75
N GLN A 763 -6.67 20.27 42.89
CA GLN A 763 -7.38 20.93 43.99
C GLN A 763 -8.91 20.81 43.86
N SER A 764 -9.44 20.94 42.67
CA SER A 764 -10.87 20.85 42.39
C SER A 764 -11.13 20.21 41.02
N MET A 765 -11.69 19.03 41.03
CA MET A 765 -12.03 18.29 39.83
C MET A 765 -13.16 17.29 40.08
N SER A 766 -13.86 16.95 39.00
CA SER A 766 -14.88 15.91 39.03
C SER A 766 -14.34 14.64 38.34
N PHE A 767 -14.98 13.51 38.53
CA PHE A 767 -14.49 12.22 38.06
C PHE A 767 -14.19 12.19 36.54
N MET A 768 -14.98 12.92 35.71
CA MET A 768 -14.73 13.02 34.29
C MET A 768 -13.44 13.78 33.94
N ASP A 769 -12.81 14.45 34.89
CA ASP A 769 -11.53 15.17 34.69
C ASP A 769 -10.31 14.30 35.02
N PHE A 770 -10.51 13.14 35.63
CA PHE A 770 -9.46 12.16 35.92
C PHE A 770 -8.77 11.69 34.63
N LYS A 771 -7.63 11.09 34.80
CA LYS A 771 -7.04 10.28 33.72
C LYS A 771 -7.76 8.95 33.68
N HIS A 772 -8.41 8.69 32.55
CA HIS A 772 -9.07 7.44 32.27
C HIS A 772 -8.20 6.55 31.37
N PHE A 773 -8.36 5.25 31.50
CA PHE A 773 -7.70 4.25 30.68
C PHE A 773 -8.74 3.48 29.86
N LEU A 774 -8.32 2.97 28.70
CA LEU A 774 -9.22 2.23 27.80
C LEU A 774 -9.42 0.79 28.28
N GLY A 775 -10.24 0.60 29.30
CA GLY A 775 -10.75 -0.70 29.70
C GLY A 775 -11.76 -1.23 28.68
N ASN A 776 -11.94 -2.54 28.63
CA ASN A 776 -12.90 -3.17 27.74
C ASN A 776 -13.36 -4.54 28.30
N ARG A 777 -14.51 -4.56 28.96
CA ARG A 777 -15.13 -5.80 29.47
C ARG A 777 -16.21 -6.37 28.55
N THR A 778 -16.44 -5.77 27.40
CA THR A 778 -17.42 -6.29 26.43
C THR A 778 -16.87 -7.48 25.65
N LEU A 779 -17.72 -8.44 25.29
CA LEU A 779 -17.36 -9.55 24.43
C LEU A 779 -16.90 -9.06 23.05
N LEU A 780 -17.53 -8.01 22.53
CA LEU A 780 -17.21 -7.40 21.26
C LEU A 780 -16.29 -6.19 21.46
N THR A 781 -15.17 -6.15 20.76
CA THR A 781 -14.25 -5.03 20.81
C THR A 781 -14.03 -4.43 19.42
N THR A 782 -14.06 -3.09 19.37
CA THR A 782 -13.70 -2.30 18.18
C THR A 782 -12.45 -1.46 18.42
N SER A 783 -11.86 -1.57 19.64
CA SER A 783 -10.70 -0.77 20.04
C SER A 783 -9.41 -1.22 19.39
N ASP A 784 -8.47 -0.28 19.19
CA ASP A 784 -7.08 -0.59 18.83
C ASP A 784 -6.50 -1.55 19.89
N PRO A 785 -5.93 -2.69 19.49
CA PRO A 785 -5.34 -3.65 20.42
C PRO A 785 -4.20 -3.04 21.26
N ILE A 786 -3.55 -1.98 20.77
CA ILE A 786 -2.46 -1.31 21.47
C ILE A 786 -2.99 -0.09 22.21
N GLY A 787 -2.90 -0.11 23.53
CA GLY A 787 -3.39 0.96 24.39
C GLY A 787 -4.77 0.70 24.99
N SER A 788 -5.36 -0.48 24.76
CA SER A 788 -6.59 -0.91 25.43
C SER A 788 -6.35 -2.16 26.27
N TYR A 789 -7.01 -2.21 27.42
CA TYR A 789 -7.01 -3.34 28.35
C TYR A 789 -8.23 -4.22 28.08
N ARG A 790 -8.09 -5.56 28.18
CA ARG A 790 -9.14 -6.52 27.79
C ARG A 790 -10.10 -6.85 28.92
N LEU A 791 -9.59 -6.94 30.15
CA LEU A 791 -10.35 -7.39 31.31
C LEU A 791 -10.56 -6.27 32.33
N MET A 792 -9.91 -5.12 32.14
CA MET A 792 -10.01 -4.00 33.07
C MET A 792 -11.40 -3.34 32.98
N ASP A 793 -11.99 -3.10 34.13
CA ASP A 793 -13.22 -2.31 34.26
C ASP A 793 -13.00 -0.87 33.75
N TYR A 794 -14.01 -0.33 33.10
CA TYR A 794 -13.89 0.95 32.34
C TYR A 794 -13.44 2.14 33.16
N TYR A 795 -13.70 2.15 34.49
CA TYR A 795 -13.48 3.31 35.33
C TYR A 795 -12.67 2.99 36.60
N ALA A 796 -12.47 1.72 36.93
CA ALA A 796 -11.88 1.27 38.19
C ALA A 796 -10.51 1.89 38.49
N PHE A 797 -9.66 1.97 37.51
CA PHE A 797 -8.29 2.47 37.61
C PHE A 797 -8.13 3.93 37.18
N SER A 798 -9.22 4.66 36.93
CA SER A 798 -9.13 6.09 36.61
C SER A 798 -8.53 6.83 37.81
N THR A 799 -7.56 7.71 37.56
CA THR A 799 -6.75 8.32 38.60
C THR A 799 -6.64 9.85 38.44
N TYR A 800 -6.50 10.54 39.54
CA TYR A 800 -6.11 11.96 39.63
C TYR A 800 -4.69 12.14 40.19
N LYS A 801 -3.91 11.07 40.18
CA LYS A 801 -2.50 11.01 40.63
C LYS A 801 -1.57 10.62 39.48
N ASP A 802 -0.36 10.19 39.83
CA ASP A 802 0.63 9.72 38.86
C ASP A 802 0.24 8.37 38.32
N PHE A 803 0.63 8.13 37.07
CA PHE A 803 0.38 6.85 36.43
C PHE A 803 1.48 6.49 35.43
N LEU A 804 1.62 5.18 35.18
CA LEU A 804 2.44 4.59 34.14
C LEU A 804 1.66 3.46 33.45
N SER A 805 1.48 3.57 32.14
CA SER A 805 0.85 2.55 31.28
C SER A 805 1.86 2.03 30.26
N LEU A 806 2.04 0.71 30.19
CA LEU A 806 2.87 0.04 29.23
C LEU A 806 2.03 -1.02 28.51
N ASN A 807 1.96 -0.93 27.19
CA ASN A 807 1.25 -1.89 26.35
C ASN A 807 2.23 -2.45 25.32
N THR A 808 2.32 -3.75 25.24
CA THR A 808 3.16 -4.46 24.27
C THR A 808 2.34 -5.49 23.52
N HIS A 809 2.59 -5.60 22.23
CA HIS A 809 1.89 -6.55 21.36
C HIS A 809 2.90 -7.16 20.40
N TYR A 810 3.17 -8.46 20.53
CA TYR A 810 4.12 -9.17 19.70
C TYR A 810 3.41 -10.02 18.66
N HIS A 811 3.57 -9.66 17.42
CA HIS A 811 3.04 -10.38 16.26
C HIS A 811 4.04 -11.42 15.81
N PHE A 812 3.70 -12.70 15.94
CA PHE A 812 4.55 -13.80 15.51
C PHE A 812 4.43 -14.03 14.01
N ARG A 813 5.56 -14.19 13.35
CA ARG A 813 5.57 -14.76 12.00
C ARG A 813 5.22 -16.24 12.02
N LYS A 814 5.61 -16.96 13.06
CA LYS A 814 5.41 -18.38 13.25
C LYS A 814 5.40 -18.71 14.74
N PHE A 815 4.32 -19.23 15.23
CA PHE A 815 4.18 -19.62 16.63
C PHE A 815 3.52 -21.00 16.74
N MET A 816 2.41 -21.17 17.38
CA MET A 816 1.76 -22.46 17.61
C MET A 816 0.99 -22.92 16.35
N LEU A 817 -0.13 -22.28 16.05
CA LEU A 817 -1.00 -22.61 14.90
C LEU A 817 -0.34 -22.23 13.58
N THR A 818 0.26 -21.06 13.53
CA THR A 818 0.98 -20.57 12.36
C THR A 818 2.29 -21.34 12.08
N ARG A 819 2.66 -22.31 12.91
CA ARG A 819 3.66 -23.31 12.58
C ARG A 819 3.26 -24.13 11.35
N PHE A 820 1.96 -24.37 11.19
CA PHE A 820 1.42 -25.07 10.02
C PHE A 820 1.29 -24.09 8.84
N ALA A 821 1.94 -24.43 7.72
CA ALA A 821 1.97 -23.57 6.54
C ALA A 821 0.55 -23.27 6.00
N LYS A 822 -0.34 -24.26 5.98
CA LYS A 822 -1.72 -24.10 5.51
C LYS A 822 -2.48 -23.02 6.30
N ILE A 823 -2.34 -23.00 7.64
CA ILE A 823 -2.98 -22.01 8.51
C ILE A 823 -2.43 -20.61 8.22
N ARG A 824 -1.12 -20.49 8.12
CA ARG A 824 -0.44 -19.23 7.79
C ARG A 824 -0.89 -18.65 6.44
N MET A 825 -1.04 -19.54 5.45
CA MET A 825 -1.49 -19.15 4.10
C MET A 825 -2.95 -18.68 4.04
N LEU A 826 -3.75 -18.95 5.08
CA LEU A 826 -5.10 -18.36 5.23
C LEU A 826 -5.06 -16.90 5.71
N GLY A 827 -3.88 -16.35 6.00
CA GLY A 827 -3.72 -15.01 6.54
C GLY A 827 -3.90 -14.92 8.05
N ILE A 828 -3.87 -16.05 8.74
CA ILE A 828 -3.95 -16.12 10.21
C ILE A 828 -2.60 -15.69 10.79
N THR A 829 -2.65 -14.79 11.78
CA THR A 829 -1.52 -14.37 12.59
C THR A 829 -1.80 -14.63 14.07
N GLU A 830 -0.75 -14.97 14.80
CA GLU A 830 -0.81 -15.18 16.24
C GLU A 830 -0.03 -14.12 16.97
N ASN A 831 -0.59 -13.66 18.09
CA ASN A 831 0.01 -12.58 18.84
C ASN A 831 -0.02 -12.88 20.34
N ILE A 832 0.95 -12.37 21.06
CA ILE A 832 0.96 -12.30 22.52
C ILE A 832 1.01 -10.82 22.90
N PHE A 833 0.23 -10.45 23.90
CA PHE A 833 0.25 -9.10 24.45
C PHE A 833 0.45 -9.09 25.95
N VAL A 834 1.07 -8.02 26.42
CA VAL A 834 1.25 -7.71 27.83
C VAL A 834 0.87 -6.25 28.04
N ASN A 835 -0.07 -6.01 28.93
CA ASN A 835 -0.50 -4.68 29.34
C ASN A 835 -0.22 -4.51 30.83
N TYR A 836 0.39 -3.40 31.20
CA TYR A 836 0.71 -3.05 32.56
C TYR A 836 0.23 -1.64 32.88
N LEU A 837 -0.37 -1.45 34.03
CA LEU A 837 -0.80 -0.17 34.56
C LEU A 837 -0.43 -0.06 36.03
N ALA A 838 0.23 1.03 36.35
CA ALA A 838 0.48 1.45 37.72
C ALA A 838 -0.11 2.84 37.96
N THR A 839 -0.81 3.03 39.06
CA THR A 839 -1.31 4.34 39.53
C THR A 839 -1.00 4.51 41.00
N ASN A 840 -0.68 5.73 41.42
CA ASN A 840 -0.39 6.00 42.85
C ASN A 840 -1.62 5.98 43.75
N GLY A 841 -2.81 5.84 43.20
CA GLY A 841 -4.07 5.80 43.95
C GLY A 841 -4.69 4.43 44.04
N SER A 842 -4.15 3.44 43.31
CA SER A 842 -4.72 2.10 43.18
C SER A 842 -3.63 1.07 43.08
N THR A 843 -3.99 -0.19 43.16
CA THR A 843 -3.08 -1.32 42.97
C THR A 843 -2.56 -1.41 41.52
N THR A 844 -1.40 -2.02 41.31
CA THR A 844 -0.92 -2.32 39.96
C THR A 844 -1.81 -3.34 39.25
N TYR A 845 -1.95 -3.20 37.94
CA TYR A 845 -2.78 -4.07 37.12
C TYR A 845 -1.97 -4.61 35.94
N THR A 846 -2.02 -5.90 35.75
CA THR A 846 -1.30 -6.57 34.66
C THR A 846 -2.24 -7.51 33.89
N GLU A 847 -2.15 -7.48 32.57
CA GLU A 847 -2.82 -8.43 31.69
C GLU A 847 -1.81 -9.15 30.81
N LEU A 848 -1.99 -10.45 30.67
CA LEU A 848 -1.31 -11.29 29.69
C LEU A 848 -2.36 -11.88 28.77
N GLY A 849 -2.10 -11.89 27.47
CA GLY A 849 -3.07 -12.45 26.56
C GLY A 849 -2.46 -12.97 25.27
N TYR A 850 -3.29 -13.78 24.60
CA TYR A 850 -3.01 -14.39 23.32
C TYR A 850 -4.15 -14.08 22.37
N SER A 851 -3.81 -13.75 21.13
CA SER A 851 -4.81 -13.51 20.10
C SER A 851 -4.51 -14.22 18.79
N ILE A 852 -5.58 -14.56 18.08
CA ILE A 852 -5.57 -15.11 16.73
C ILE A 852 -6.30 -14.10 15.84
N ASP A 853 -5.56 -13.49 14.94
CA ASP A 853 -6.08 -12.50 14.01
C ASP A 853 -6.24 -13.09 12.61
N GLY A 854 -7.08 -12.47 11.78
CA GLY A 854 -7.28 -12.88 10.39
C GLY A 854 -8.20 -14.10 10.22
N ILE A 855 -8.96 -14.46 11.24
CA ILE A 855 -10.01 -15.47 11.11
C ILE A 855 -11.05 -14.96 10.11
N LEU A 856 -11.29 -15.74 9.04
CA LEU A 856 -12.07 -15.27 7.88
C LEU A 856 -11.59 -13.91 7.34
N ARG A 857 -10.33 -13.56 7.58
CA ARG A 857 -9.65 -12.30 7.20
C ARG A 857 -10.18 -11.03 7.88
N ILE A 858 -11.15 -11.13 8.76
CA ILE A 858 -11.80 -9.97 9.38
C ILE A 858 -11.78 -10.07 10.90
N PHE A 859 -11.95 -11.26 11.43
CA PHE A 859 -12.17 -11.45 12.86
C PHE A 859 -10.88 -11.69 13.62
N ARG A 860 -10.91 -11.30 14.89
CA ARG A 860 -9.90 -11.55 15.91
C ARG A 860 -10.55 -12.29 17.08
N LEU A 861 -9.88 -13.31 17.57
CA LEU A 861 -10.23 -13.98 18.82
C LEU A 861 -9.11 -13.73 19.82
N GLU A 862 -9.45 -13.24 21.00
CA GLU A 862 -8.50 -12.94 22.08
C GLU A 862 -8.88 -13.70 23.35
N GLY A 863 -7.86 -14.23 24.04
CA GLY A 863 -7.96 -14.71 25.42
C GLY A 863 -6.98 -13.94 26.29
N ALA A 864 -7.40 -13.55 27.47
CA ALA A 864 -6.58 -12.79 28.41
C ALA A 864 -6.76 -13.28 29.84
N VAL A 865 -5.71 -13.10 30.63
CA VAL A 865 -5.66 -13.29 32.06
C VAL A 865 -5.15 -12.00 32.70
N SER A 866 -5.77 -11.54 33.77
CA SER A 866 -5.30 -10.37 34.49
C SER A 866 -5.15 -10.65 35.99
N PHE A 867 -4.27 -9.90 36.62
CA PHE A 867 -4.02 -9.94 38.06
C PHE A 867 -3.63 -8.56 38.59
N ARG A 868 -3.83 -8.37 39.90
CA ARG A 868 -3.53 -7.13 40.61
C ARG A 868 -2.40 -7.39 41.63
N GLU A 869 -1.52 -6.41 41.87
CA GLU A 869 -0.44 -6.48 42.87
C GLU A 869 0.49 -7.69 42.73
N ASN A 870 0.60 -8.26 41.55
CA ASN A 870 1.31 -9.53 41.33
C ASN A 870 0.74 -10.73 42.14
N ASP A 871 -0.51 -10.62 42.57
CA ASP A 871 -1.22 -11.72 43.25
C ASP A 871 -1.72 -12.72 42.18
N PHE A 872 -0.96 -13.78 41.98
CA PHE A 872 -1.30 -14.87 41.08
C PHE A 872 -2.38 -15.83 41.62
N ASN A 873 -2.81 -15.66 42.86
CA ASN A 873 -3.89 -16.47 43.42
C ASN A 873 -5.28 -15.93 43.04
N ASN A 874 -5.36 -14.66 42.63
CA ASN A 874 -6.60 -14.01 42.25
C ASN A 874 -6.57 -13.57 40.79
N LEU A 875 -6.73 -14.55 39.89
CA LEU A 875 -6.71 -14.37 38.45
C LEU A 875 -8.12 -14.12 37.93
N ASP A 876 -8.27 -13.05 37.15
CA ASP A 876 -9.44 -12.83 36.28
C ASP A 876 -9.08 -13.28 34.86
N TYR A 877 -10.02 -13.91 34.15
CA TYR A 877 -9.79 -14.41 32.78
C TYR A 877 -11.02 -14.16 31.90
N GLY A 878 -10.79 -14.06 30.60
CA GLY A 878 -11.89 -13.84 29.66
C GLY A 878 -11.48 -13.93 28.21
N PHE A 879 -12.50 -14.03 27.36
CA PHE A 879 -12.38 -14.10 25.91
C PHE A 879 -13.04 -12.89 25.26
N ARG A 880 -12.53 -12.50 24.10
CA ARG A 880 -13.03 -11.38 23.28
C ARG A 880 -13.09 -11.78 21.82
N ILE A 881 -14.06 -11.23 21.13
CA ILE A 881 -14.17 -11.30 19.67
C ILE A 881 -14.05 -9.88 19.15
N GLY A 882 -13.11 -9.64 18.26
CA GLY A 882 -12.85 -8.33 17.69
C GLY A 882 -12.76 -8.36 16.17
N ILE A 883 -12.68 -7.17 15.60
CA ILE A 883 -12.37 -7.00 14.19
C ILE A 883 -10.86 -6.77 14.08
N ALA A 884 -10.19 -7.56 13.25
CA ALA A 884 -8.78 -7.38 12.97
C ALA A 884 -8.58 -6.11 12.12
N THR A 885 -8.01 -5.07 12.72
CA THR A 885 -7.78 -3.78 12.06
C THR A 885 -6.66 -3.79 11.02
N SER A 886 -5.99 -4.94 10.85
CA SER A 886 -4.88 -5.09 9.90
C SER A 886 -5.29 -5.34 8.46
N VAL A 887 -6.57 -5.51 8.17
CA VAL A 887 -7.06 -5.63 6.79
C VAL A 887 -7.34 -4.23 6.24
N THR A 888 -6.29 -3.50 5.94
CA THR A 888 -6.40 -2.34 5.05
C THR A 888 -6.44 -2.88 3.62
N VAL A 889 -7.61 -3.28 3.17
CA VAL A 889 -7.86 -3.49 1.75
C VAL A 889 -7.99 -2.10 1.14
N ASN A 890 -6.89 -1.52 0.72
CA ASN A 890 -6.90 -0.30 -0.08
C ASN A 890 -7.46 -0.67 -1.47
N PHE A 891 -8.76 -0.56 -1.63
CA PHE A 891 -9.41 -0.67 -2.93
C PHE A 891 -9.40 0.63 -3.73
N ASN A 892 -8.84 1.71 -3.17
CA ASN A 892 -8.75 3.00 -3.87
C ASN A 892 -7.49 3.73 -3.42
N ASP A 893 -6.51 3.77 -4.33
CA ASP A 893 -5.68 4.94 -4.54
C ASP A 893 -5.17 4.96 -5.99
#